data_7dd097197f0e26d2e2eb43ee2eb9ac4c
#
_entry.id   7dd097197f0e26d2e2eb43ee2eb9ac4c
#
_cell.length_a   1.000
_cell.length_b   1.000
_cell.length_c   1.000
_cell.angle_alpha   90.00
_cell.angle_beta   90.00
_cell.angle_gamma   90.00
#
_symmetry.space_group_name_H-M   'P 1'
#
loop_
_entity.id
_entity.type
_entity.pdbx_description
1 polymer ?
#
loop_
_entity_poly.entity_id
_entity_poly.type
_entity_poly.pdbx_seq_one_letter_code
_entity_poly.pdbx_strand_id
1 'polypeptide(L)'
;MFMRKIEIITKKDWHFTGFDGVRLPIELPHTWNAKDGQDGGNDYKRGTCIYDCIVDKPEFTEDERVYLQFHGVNASAKIKFNDVVVATHDGGYSTFRVDVTDVIKDTNEIIVEVDNSVNDRVYPQKADFTFYGGLYRDVEFLIVNKEHFDLSYYGGQGLAYTTEVNGNDAKIHVNAYTNELSKMSHLVPHIELFDADGRLVTEADGESVTFDVQNVHLWDGIVDPYLYVLKASLIENEVVLDEVSVNCGVRTFKVDPKEGFYLNGRKYPLHGVSRHQDYKGIGNAITKEEHDRDMELIKEVGANTIRLAHYQHDQYFYDLCDKEGMVVWAEIPYISEHLKNGNENTISQMKELIVQNHHHASIVTWGVSNEITISGARLKKDMLANHHVLNDLCHKMDPTRPTTLACYAMCHPFHPVSKITDLVGWNLYLGWYVPFLWLNDLWISFYHWKYPNRPLCYSEYGAEGMPNLHSKNPKRGDNSEEYHSKYHEFMLECFKRHPYMWATYYWNMFDFAADARNQGGEPGMNHKGLITFDRKTKKDAFYLYKAYWNKKDEFVYLAGKRYEYRSAEKQVITVYSNLNEVSLYHNGVLVGTKKGENVFKFDITLEDENKLEVKAGKYTDSCVIYKVVQEKPEYRLAKGDSSNWM
;
A
#
# COMPACT_ATOMS: atom_id res chain seq x y z
N MET A 1 -37.34 -0.54 10.66
CA MET A 1 -35.94 -1.05 10.70
C MET A 1 -35.07 0.11 10.24
N PHE A 2 -34.49 0.82 11.18
CA PHE A 2 -33.62 1.96 10.87
C PHE A 2 -32.18 1.40 10.78
N MET A 3 -31.70 1.10 9.60
CA MET A 3 -30.27 0.87 9.34
C MET A 3 -29.69 2.15 8.78
N ARG A 4 -28.39 2.37 8.98
CA ARG A 4 -27.66 3.43 8.26
C ARG A 4 -28.00 3.35 6.78
N LYS A 5 -28.47 4.48 6.21
CA LYS A 5 -28.72 4.57 4.77
C LYS A 5 -27.54 5.27 4.12
N ILE A 6 -27.04 4.74 3.04
CA ILE A 6 -25.99 5.36 2.24
C ILE A 6 -26.58 5.74 0.90
N GLU A 7 -26.52 7.01 0.54
CA GLU A 7 -26.83 7.50 -0.80
C GLU A 7 -25.55 7.93 -1.49
N ILE A 8 -25.20 7.22 -2.55
CA ILE A 8 -23.97 7.49 -3.33
C ILE A 8 -24.14 8.77 -4.15
N ILE A 9 -23.32 9.77 -3.84
CA ILE A 9 -23.27 11.06 -4.56
C ILE A 9 -22.19 11.03 -5.65
N THR A 10 -21.20 10.15 -5.55
CA THR A 10 -20.13 9.97 -6.55
C THR A 10 -20.66 9.88 -7.98
N LYS A 11 -21.84 9.30 -8.20
CA LYS A 11 -22.44 9.07 -9.53
C LYS A 11 -23.42 10.18 -9.97
N LYS A 12 -23.51 11.28 -9.24
CA LYS A 12 -24.33 12.45 -9.65
C LYS A 12 -23.57 13.29 -10.70
N ASP A 13 -24.22 14.33 -11.20
CA ASP A 13 -23.68 15.20 -12.26
C ASP A 13 -22.67 16.20 -11.67
N TRP A 14 -21.43 15.75 -11.53
CA TRP A 14 -20.34 16.57 -11.05
C TRP A 14 -19.74 17.45 -12.15
N HIS A 15 -19.31 18.63 -11.76
CA HIS A 15 -18.53 19.53 -12.59
C HIS A 15 -17.21 19.87 -11.94
N PHE A 16 -16.24 20.17 -12.77
CA PHE A 16 -14.90 20.57 -12.37
C PHE A 16 -14.55 21.90 -13.00
N THR A 17 -14.08 22.84 -12.21
CA THR A 17 -13.53 24.12 -12.66
C THR A 17 -12.03 24.13 -12.37
N GLY A 18 -11.24 24.06 -13.42
CA GLY A 18 -9.78 24.03 -13.37
C GLY A 18 -9.14 25.41 -13.32
N PHE A 19 -7.84 25.48 -13.55
CA PHE A 19 -7.02 26.70 -13.48
C PHE A 19 -7.36 27.75 -14.54
N ASP A 20 -7.99 27.36 -15.62
CA ASP A 20 -8.46 28.26 -16.71
C ASP A 20 -9.83 28.86 -16.44
N GLY A 21 -10.46 28.50 -15.31
CA GLY A 21 -11.80 28.92 -14.94
C GLY A 21 -12.93 28.31 -15.76
N VAL A 22 -12.63 27.33 -16.62
CA VAL A 22 -13.64 26.63 -17.43
C VAL A 22 -14.29 25.55 -16.59
N ARG A 23 -15.62 25.58 -16.49
CA ARG A 23 -16.43 24.58 -15.80
C ARG A 23 -16.83 23.47 -16.77
N LEU A 24 -16.41 22.23 -16.51
CA LEU A 24 -16.63 21.05 -17.35
C LEU A 24 -17.37 19.96 -16.58
N PRO A 25 -18.26 19.19 -17.21
CA PRO A 25 -18.81 17.98 -16.60
C PRO A 25 -17.71 16.93 -16.46
N ILE A 26 -17.71 16.22 -15.33
CA ILE A 26 -16.76 15.14 -15.05
C ILE A 26 -17.46 13.97 -14.35
N GLU A 27 -16.80 12.81 -14.37
CA GLU A 27 -17.16 11.66 -13.55
C GLU A 27 -16.20 11.55 -12.37
N LEU A 28 -16.72 11.17 -11.20
CA LEU A 28 -15.90 10.80 -10.06
C LEU A 28 -15.68 9.28 -10.02
N PRO A 29 -14.55 8.81 -9.51
CA PRO A 29 -13.42 9.56 -8.94
C PRO A 29 -12.62 10.32 -10.01
N HIS A 30 -12.06 11.49 -9.64
CA HIS A 30 -11.34 12.35 -10.58
C HIS A 30 -10.09 13.00 -9.97
N THR A 31 -9.03 13.07 -10.77
CA THR A 31 -7.85 13.92 -10.52
C THR A 31 -7.52 14.73 -11.76
N TRP A 32 -7.20 16.01 -11.57
CA TRP A 32 -6.77 16.84 -12.71
C TRP A 32 -5.34 16.53 -13.18
N ASN A 33 -4.56 15.80 -12.33
CA ASN A 33 -3.19 15.41 -12.64
C ASN A 33 -3.07 14.01 -13.30
N ALA A 34 -4.17 13.46 -13.81
CA ALA A 34 -4.16 12.13 -14.44
C ALA A 34 -3.23 12.00 -15.65
N LYS A 35 -2.91 13.12 -16.30
CA LYS A 35 -2.02 13.16 -17.47
C LYS A 35 -0.74 13.92 -17.20
N ASP A 36 -0.82 15.20 -16.83
CA ASP A 36 0.34 16.06 -16.57
C ASP A 36 1.19 15.62 -15.38
N GLY A 37 0.66 14.80 -14.48
CA GLY A 37 1.41 14.19 -13.38
C GLY A 37 2.11 12.87 -13.74
N GLN A 38 2.10 12.46 -15.02
CA GLN A 38 2.62 11.18 -15.50
C GLN A 38 3.49 11.30 -16.77
N ASP A 39 3.69 12.50 -17.32
CA ASP A 39 4.38 12.72 -18.60
C ASP A 39 5.78 13.30 -18.44
N GLY A 40 6.18 13.61 -17.22
CA GLY A 40 7.50 14.16 -16.87
C GLY A 40 7.54 15.68 -17.01
N GLY A 41 8.66 16.26 -16.62
CA GLY A 41 8.84 17.71 -16.69
C GLY A 41 8.91 18.35 -15.32
N ASN A 42 8.39 17.73 -14.28
CA ASN A 42 8.23 18.30 -12.95
C ASN A 42 7.39 19.59 -12.96
N ASP A 43 6.38 19.64 -13.80
CA ASP A 43 5.60 20.83 -14.09
C ASP A 43 4.08 20.61 -13.99
N TYR A 44 3.66 19.45 -13.45
CA TYR A 44 2.24 19.19 -13.22
C TYR A 44 1.58 20.25 -12.34
N LYS A 45 0.37 20.60 -12.68
CA LYS A 45 -0.32 21.75 -12.08
C LYS A 45 -0.74 21.46 -10.64
N ARG A 46 -0.25 22.30 -9.73
CA ARG A 46 -0.62 22.32 -8.31
C ARG A 46 -1.28 23.65 -7.97
N GLY A 47 -2.39 23.59 -7.24
CA GLY A 47 -3.17 24.78 -6.87
C GLY A 47 -4.58 24.41 -6.44
N THR A 48 -5.45 25.42 -6.37
CA THR A 48 -6.85 25.25 -5.98
C THR A 48 -7.74 25.08 -7.20
N CYS A 49 -8.54 24.02 -7.21
CA CYS A 49 -9.59 23.77 -8.18
C CYS A 49 -10.93 23.55 -7.48
N ILE A 50 -12.03 23.64 -8.22
CA ILE A 50 -13.38 23.56 -7.66
C ILE A 50 -14.12 22.39 -8.28
N TYR A 51 -14.76 21.60 -7.43
CA TYR A 51 -15.77 20.60 -7.80
C TYR A 51 -17.13 21.08 -7.32
N ASP A 52 -18.16 20.96 -8.14
CA ASP A 52 -19.50 21.28 -7.72
C ASP A 52 -20.53 20.27 -8.24
N CYS A 53 -21.58 20.07 -7.47
CA CYS A 53 -22.68 19.18 -7.78
C CYS A 53 -23.98 19.69 -7.19
N ILE A 54 -25.09 19.55 -7.94
CA ILE A 54 -26.45 19.79 -7.43
C ILE A 54 -27.08 18.44 -7.10
N VAL A 55 -27.61 18.34 -5.89
CA VAL A 55 -28.25 17.11 -5.40
C VAL A 55 -29.60 17.41 -4.76
N ASP A 56 -30.55 16.53 -4.94
CA ASP A 56 -31.81 16.59 -4.21
C ASP A 56 -31.62 16.24 -2.75
N LYS A 57 -32.57 16.67 -1.93
CA LYS A 57 -32.64 16.27 -0.53
C LYS A 57 -32.80 14.76 -0.42
N PRO A 58 -31.92 14.04 0.32
CA PRO A 58 -32.13 12.63 0.59
C PRO A 58 -33.38 12.42 1.46
N GLU A 59 -33.96 11.24 1.41
CA GLU A 59 -35.08 10.89 2.26
C GLU A 59 -34.63 10.64 3.69
N PHE A 60 -35.03 11.50 4.61
CA PHE A 60 -34.79 11.35 6.04
C PHE A 60 -35.93 11.97 6.87
N THR A 61 -36.07 11.52 8.13
CA THR A 61 -37.07 11.95 9.09
C THR A 61 -36.50 12.97 10.08
N GLU A 62 -37.35 13.54 10.92
CA GLU A 62 -36.94 14.48 12.01
C GLU A 62 -36.05 13.78 13.06
N ASP A 63 -36.10 12.46 13.15
CA ASP A 63 -35.28 11.66 14.07
C ASP A 63 -33.96 11.18 13.43
N GLU A 64 -33.64 11.63 12.22
CA GLU A 64 -32.41 11.27 11.51
C GLU A 64 -31.50 12.48 11.29
N ARG A 65 -30.21 12.20 11.12
CA ARG A 65 -29.15 13.13 10.74
C ARG A 65 -28.54 12.76 9.41
N VAL A 66 -28.16 13.72 8.63
CA VAL A 66 -27.51 13.55 7.32
C VAL A 66 -26.09 14.05 7.39
N TYR A 67 -25.15 13.13 7.22
CA TYR A 67 -23.73 13.45 7.09
C TYR A 67 -23.32 13.41 5.62
N LEU A 68 -22.59 14.42 5.17
CA LEU A 68 -21.86 14.40 3.92
C LEU A 68 -20.49 13.79 4.19
N GLN A 69 -20.19 12.65 3.57
CA GLN A 69 -18.96 11.86 3.76
C GLN A 69 -18.10 11.89 2.52
N PHE A 70 -16.79 12.12 2.71
CA PHE A 70 -15.75 12.04 1.70
C PHE A 70 -14.73 10.97 2.09
N HIS A 71 -14.45 10.04 1.20
CA HIS A 71 -13.47 8.97 1.44
C HIS A 71 -12.03 9.39 1.15
N GLY A 72 -11.82 10.54 0.50
CA GLY A 72 -10.51 11.13 0.26
C GLY A 72 -10.56 12.32 -0.69
N VAL A 73 -9.95 13.44 -0.29
CA VAL A 73 -9.85 14.69 -1.07
C VAL A 73 -8.43 15.23 -0.95
N ASN A 74 -7.64 15.19 -2.00
CA ASN A 74 -6.20 15.52 -1.91
C ASN A 74 -5.88 16.92 -2.44
N ALA A 75 -5.19 17.77 -1.65
CA ALA A 75 -4.57 17.53 -0.33
C ALA A 75 -5.33 18.23 0.80
N SER A 76 -5.89 19.42 0.57
CA SER A 76 -6.73 20.20 1.49
C SER A 76 -8.09 20.38 0.85
N ALA A 77 -9.14 20.29 1.66
CA ALA A 77 -10.51 20.47 1.23
C ALA A 77 -11.20 21.57 2.03
N LYS A 78 -12.01 22.37 1.35
CA LYS A 78 -12.97 23.27 1.98
C LYS A 78 -14.35 23.02 1.36
N ILE A 79 -15.28 22.60 2.18
CA ILE A 79 -16.60 22.17 1.77
C ILE A 79 -17.62 23.28 2.05
N LYS A 80 -18.33 23.68 1.01
CA LYS A 80 -19.53 24.53 1.14
C LYS A 80 -20.76 23.70 0.79
N PHE A 81 -21.79 23.85 1.58
CA PHE A 81 -23.10 23.25 1.37
C PHE A 81 -24.15 24.35 1.44
N ASN A 82 -24.85 24.62 0.34
CA ASN A 82 -25.82 25.75 0.24
C ASN A 82 -25.22 27.09 0.69
N ASP A 83 -24.05 27.47 0.17
CA ASP A 83 -23.29 28.69 0.51
C ASP A 83 -22.67 28.72 1.91
N VAL A 84 -22.95 27.75 2.78
CA VAL A 84 -22.37 27.67 4.11
C VAL A 84 -21.09 26.87 4.09
N VAL A 85 -19.99 27.38 4.62
CA VAL A 85 -18.77 26.57 4.85
C VAL A 85 -19.05 25.63 6.00
N VAL A 86 -19.16 24.35 5.71
CA VAL A 86 -19.52 23.30 6.69
C VAL A 86 -18.32 22.51 7.19
N ALA A 87 -17.24 22.41 6.40
CA ALA A 87 -16.02 21.71 6.81
C ALA A 87 -14.77 22.26 6.12
N THR A 88 -13.63 22.06 6.79
CA THR A 88 -12.28 22.09 6.19
C THR A 88 -11.54 20.85 6.65
N HIS A 89 -10.70 20.28 5.77
CA HIS A 89 -9.90 19.09 6.08
C HIS A 89 -8.53 19.19 5.43
N ASP A 90 -7.47 18.89 6.21
CA ASP A 90 -6.08 18.88 5.79
C ASP A 90 -5.51 17.46 5.91
N GLY A 91 -5.22 16.84 4.76
CA GLY A 91 -4.77 15.45 4.64
C GLY A 91 -5.61 14.73 3.61
N GLY A 92 -4.99 14.30 2.52
CA GLY A 92 -5.70 13.87 1.33
C GLY A 92 -6.19 12.42 1.33
N TYR A 93 -5.92 11.63 2.39
CA TYR A 93 -5.93 10.17 2.25
C TYR A 93 -6.93 9.46 3.19
N SER A 94 -7.55 10.18 4.09
CA SER A 94 -8.48 9.66 5.08
C SER A 94 -9.94 10.04 4.80
N THR A 95 -10.86 9.29 5.38
CA THR A 95 -12.29 9.61 5.38
C THR A 95 -12.58 10.74 6.37
N PHE A 96 -13.40 11.70 5.97
CA PHE A 96 -13.96 12.70 6.87
C PHE A 96 -15.44 12.95 6.58
N ARG A 97 -16.15 13.46 7.58
CA ARG A 97 -17.61 13.69 7.54
C ARG A 97 -17.97 15.03 8.13
N VAL A 98 -19.08 15.55 7.68
CA VAL A 98 -19.72 16.74 8.25
C VAL A 98 -21.23 16.57 8.31
N ASP A 99 -21.85 16.91 9.45
CA ASP A 99 -23.30 16.96 9.59
C ASP A 99 -23.86 18.16 8.80
N VAL A 100 -24.72 17.90 7.83
CA VAL A 100 -25.36 18.92 7.00
C VAL A 100 -26.87 19.04 7.25
N THR A 101 -27.41 18.33 8.23
CA THR A 101 -28.84 18.24 8.52
C THR A 101 -29.51 19.60 8.63
N ASP A 102 -28.89 20.53 9.38
CA ASP A 102 -29.51 21.83 9.70
C ASP A 102 -29.40 22.85 8.53
N VAL A 103 -28.63 22.54 7.48
CA VAL A 103 -28.45 23.41 6.30
C VAL A 103 -29.01 22.81 5.01
N ILE A 104 -29.59 21.61 5.08
CA ILE A 104 -30.16 20.89 3.92
C ILE A 104 -31.49 21.55 3.46
N LYS A 105 -31.66 21.64 2.15
CA LYS A 105 -32.85 22.17 1.46
C LYS A 105 -33.39 21.08 0.50
N ASP A 106 -34.51 21.34 -0.18
CA ASP A 106 -35.08 20.41 -1.16
C ASP A 106 -34.11 20.14 -2.32
N THR A 107 -33.39 21.17 -2.77
CA THR A 107 -32.28 21.06 -3.73
C THR A 107 -31.04 21.70 -3.10
N ASN A 108 -29.90 21.02 -3.17
CA ASN A 108 -28.68 21.43 -2.49
C ASN A 108 -27.53 21.57 -3.47
N GLU A 109 -26.71 22.57 -3.23
CA GLU A 109 -25.44 22.75 -3.93
C GLU A 109 -24.27 22.32 -3.02
N ILE A 110 -23.44 21.43 -3.51
CA ILE A 110 -22.20 21.01 -2.89
C ILE A 110 -21.06 21.64 -3.68
N ILE A 111 -20.20 22.43 -3.01
CA ILE A 111 -18.97 22.98 -3.59
C ILE A 111 -17.79 22.48 -2.78
N VAL A 112 -16.82 21.88 -3.43
CA VAL A 112 -15.56 21.37 -2.85
C VAL A 112 -14.40 22.14 -3.46
N GLU A 113 -13.83 23.08 -2.69
CA GLU A 113 -12.56 23.72 -3.03
C GLU A 113 -11.44 22.74 -2.64
N VAL A 114 -10.68 22.23 -3.63
CA VAL A 114 -9.59 21.27 -3.43
C VAL A 114 -8.27 21.94 -3.75
N ASP A 115 -7.31 21.86 -2.83
CA ASP A 115 -6.02 22.52 -2.96
C ASP A 115 -4.85 21.54 -2.73
N ASN A 116 -4.00 21.32 -3.75
CA ASN A 116 -2.74 20.61 -3.64
C ASN A 116 -1.50 21.51 -3.80
N SER A 117 -1.64 22.82 -3.56
CA SER A 117 -0.54 23.80 -3.61
C SER A 117 0.61 23.41 -2.70
N VAL A 118 1.82 23.86 -3.08
CA VAL A 118 2.99 23.77 -2.21
C VAL A 118 2.77 24.64 -0.96
N ASN A 119 2.96 24.05 0.20
CA ASN A 119 2.80 24.71 1.50
C ASN A 119 3.76 24.13 2.55
N ASP A 120 3.78 24.68 3.77
CA ASP A 120 4.67 24.25 4.86
C ASP A 120 3.94 23.56 6.03
N ARG A 121 2.70 23.09 5.82
CA ARG A 121 1.83 22.57 6.90
C ARG A 121 1.15 21.22 6.59
N VAL A 122 0.91 20.85 5.34
CA VAL A 122 0.17 19.63 4.96
C VAL A 122 1.09 18.68 4.20
N TYR A 123 1.19 17.45 4.64
CA TYR A 123 1.99 16.41 4.01
C TYR A 123 1.20 15.62 2.95
N PRO A 124 1.88 15.12 1.90
CA PRO A 124 3.30 15.27 1.57
C PRO A 124 3.58 16.53 0.74
N GLN A 125 4.84 17.02 0.74
CA GLN A 125 5.24 18.14 -0.10
C GLN A 125 6.43 17.83 -1.01
N LYS A 126 7.22 16.81 -0.65
CA LYS A 126 8.40 16.39 -1.39
C LYS A 126 8.58 14.89 -1.28
N ALA A 127 8.58 14.18 -2.39
CA ALA A 127 8.83 12.74 -2.49
C ALA A 127 8.99 12.30 -3.95
N ASP A 128 9.39 11.05 -4.14
CA ASP A 128 9.58 10.44 -5.46
C ASP A 128 8.28 9.82 -6.01
N PHE A 129 7.20 10.59 -6.00
CA PHE A 129 5.92 10.25 -6.64
C PHE A 129 5.06 11.49 -6.87
N THR A 130 4.11 11.42 -7.79
CA THR A 130 3.22 12.53 -8.12
C THR A 130 2.16 12.76 -7.03
N PHE A 131 1.98 14.02 -6.61
CA PHE A 131 0.94 14.42 -5.63
C PHE A 131 -0.34 14.82 -6.36
N TYR A 132 -1.12 13.83 -6.74
CA TYR A 132 -2.36 14.01 -7.46
C TYR A 132 -3.37 14.85 -6.66
N GLY A 133 -3.85 15.95 -7.25
CA GLY A 133 -4.93 16.75 -6.66
C GLY A 133 -6.29 16.29 -7.16
N GLY A 134 -7.31 16.26 -6.30
CA GLY A 134 -8.64 15.94 -6.75
C GLY A 134 -9.59 15.35 -5.72
N LEU A 135 -10.82 15.15 -6.18
CA LEU A 135 -11.88 14.40 -5.51
C LEU A 135 -11.82 12.97 -6.07
N TYR A 136 -10.94 12.17 -5.50
CA TYR A 136 -10.42 10.94 -6.12
C TYR A 136 -10.93 9.65 -5.47
N ARG A 137 -11.83 9.75 -4.50
CA ARG A 137 -12.57 8.65 -3.88
C ARG A 137 -14.04 8.99 -3.78
N ASP A 138 -14.83 8.07 -3.26
CA ASP A 138 -16.28 8.20 -3.16
C ASP A 138 -16.74 9.38 -2.30
N VAL A 139 -17.91 9.91 -2.65
CA VAL A 139 -18.68 10.91 -1.91
C VAL A 139 -20.09 10.37 -1.71
N GLU A 140 -20.62 10.49 -0.50
CA GLU A 140 -21.94 9.95 -0.15
C GLU A 140 -22.65 10.74 0.95
N PHE A 141 -23.97 10.66 0.98
CA PHE A 141 -24.72 10.94 2.19
C PHE A 141 -24.81 9.69 3.05
N LEU A 142 -24.46 9.84 4.31
CA LEU A 142 -24.69 8.87 5.36
C LEU A 142 -25.83 9.36 6.24
N ILE A 143 -26.96 8.64 6.23
CA ILE A 143 -28.15 8.99 6.99
C ILE A 143 -28.26 8.02 8.17
N VAL A 144 -28.29 8.57 9.37
CA VAL A 144 -28.32 7.81 10.63
C VAL A 144 -29.40 8.37 11.54
N ASN A 145 -29.85 7.60 12.51
CA ASN A 145 -30.70 8.10 13.58
C ASN A 145 -29.95 9.20 14.38
N LYS A 146 -30.65 10.10 15.03
CA LYS A 146 -30.02 11.11 15.90
C LYS A 146 -29.27 10.48 17.07
N GLU A 147 -29.72 9.34 17.59
CA GLU A 147 -28.98 8.45 18.46
C GLU A 147 -28.22 7.42 17.63
N HIS A 148 -26.90 7.56 17.56
CA HIS A 148 -26.05 6.70 16.73
C HIS A 148 -24.67 6.48 17.35
N PHE A 149 -23.91 5.51 16.80
CA PHE A 149 -22.49 5.34 17.11
C PHE A 149 -21.69 6.54 16.62
N ASP A 150 -20.65 6.94 17.37
CA ASP A 150 -19.88 8.14 17.10
C ASP A 150 -19.25 8.13 15.70
N LEU A 151 -19.60 9.13 14.92
CA LEU A 151 -19.11 9.37 13.57
C LEU A 151 -18.12 10.55 13.49
N SER A 152 -17.98 11.31 14.60
CA SER A 152 -17.22 12.55 14.63
C SER A 152 -15.73 12.35 14.91
N TYR A 153 -15.35 11.27 15.61
CA TYR A 153 -14.00 11.06 16.06
C TYR A 153 -13.12 10.54 14.92
N TYR A 154 -12.36 11.44 14.30
CA TYR A 154 -11.36 11.17 13.24
C TYR A 154 -11.85 10.23 12.11
N GLY A 155 -13.11 10.35 11.70
CA GLY A 155 -13.71 9.56 10.62
C GLY A 155 -13.94 8.09 10.94
N GLY A 156 -13.88 7.70 12.21
CA GLY A 156 -14.17 6.35 12.69
C GLY A 156 -15.63 5.93 12.57
N GLN A 157 -15.91 4.68 12.92
CA GLN A 157 -17.26 4.11 12.85
C GLN A 157 -17.91 3.91 14.22
N GLY A 158 -17.21 4.26 15.30
CA GLY A 158 -17.70 4.11 16.66
C GLY A 158 -17.58 2.69 17.24
N LEU A 159 -16.80 1.80 16.60
CA LEU A 159 -16.55 0.45 17.08
C LEU A 159 -15.08 0.09 16.96
N ALA A 160 -14.48 -0.40 18.04
CA ALA A 160 -13.10 -0.85 18.08
C ALA A 160 -12.96 -2.14 18.90
N TYR A 161 -11.98 -2.97 18.57
CA TYR A 161 -11.71 -4.17 19.36
C TYR A 161 -10.20 -4.47 19.44
N THR A 162 -9.82 -5.24 20.47
CA THR A 162 -8.51 -5.88 20.60
C THR A 162 -8.67 -7.34 20.98
N THR A 163 -7.66 -8.15 20.71
CA THR A 163 -7.70 -9.59 20.96
C THR A 163 -6.53 -10.06 21.81
N GLU A 164 -6.80 -10.95 22.76
CA GLU A 164 -5.80 -11.67 23.54
C GLU A 164 -6.01 -13.17 23.33
N VAL A 165 -5.04 -13.85 22.75
CA VAL A 165 -5.09 -15.30 22.52
C VAL A 165 -4.30 -16.04 23.59
N ASN A 166 -4.91 -17.07 24.17
CA ASN A 166 -4.31 -17.94 25.17
C ASN A 166 -4.57 -19.41 24.83
N GLY A 167 -3.59 -20.06 24.23
CA GLY A 167 -3.74 -21.41 23.70
C GLY A 167 -4.74 -21.45 22.55
N ASN A 168 -5.83 -22.20 22.72
CA ASN A 168 -6.90 -22.31 21.71
C ASN A 168 -8.04 -21.31 21.94
N ASP A 169 -8.00 -20.53 23.01
CA ASP A 169 -9.08 -19.61 23.39
C ASP A 169 -8.62 -18.16 23.19
N ALA A 170 -9.58 -17.26 23.08
CA ALA A 170 -9.29 -15.83 22.99
C ALA A 170 -10.26 -15.00 23.80
N LYS A 171 -9.75 -13.87 24.29
CA LYS A 171 -10.57 -12.74 24.74
C LYS A 171 -10.64 -11.70 23.64
N ILE A 172 -11.85 -11.24 23.36
CA ILE A 172 -12.09 -10.13 22.41
C ILE A 172 -12.66 -8.98 23.25
N HIS A 173 -11.87 -7.94 23.42
CA HIS A 173 -12.27 -6.72 24.11
C HIS A 173 -12.83 -5.74 23.10
N VAL A 174 -14.09 -5.37 23.27
CA VAL A 174 -14.82 -4.50 22.34
C VAL A 174 -15.18 -3.20 23.03
N ASN A 175 -14.96 -2.07 22.36
CA ASN A 175 -15.42 -0.78 22.78
C ASN A 175 -16.33 -0.19 21.69
N ALA A 176 -17.55 0.14 22.07
CA ALA A 176 -18.54 0.80 21.25
C ALA A 176 -18.72 2.24 21.75
N TYR A 177 -18.46 3.19 20.88
CA TYR A 177 -18.53 4.62 21.17
C TYR A 177 -19.80 5.19 20.57
N THR A 178 -20.64 5.79 21.40
CA THR A 178 -21.90 6.42 20.99
C THR A 178 -21.78 7.93 21.00
N ASN A 179 -22.66 8.61 20.26
CA ASN A 179 -22.74 10.06 20.30
C ASN A 179 -23.32 10.56 21.63
N GLU A 180 -23.19 11.87 21.89
CA GLU A 180 -23.63 12.47 23.16
C GLU A 180 -25.16 12.30 23.39
N LEU A 181 -25.98 12.31 22.34
CA LEU A 181 -27.41 12.15 22.46
C LEU A 181 -27.78 10.74 22.92
N SER A 182 -27.15 9.70 22.34
CA SER A 182 -27.33 8.31 22.78
C SER A 182 -26.97 8.12 24.26
N LYS A 183 -25.90 8.76 24.72
CA LYS A 183 -25.51 8.76 26.15
C LYS A 183 -26.54 9.43 27.04
N MET A 184 -27.09 10.55 26.59
CA MET A 184 -28.17 11.26 27.34
C MET A 184 -29.44 10.42 27.38
N SER A 185 -29.76 9.68 26.35
CA SER A 185 -30.91 8.76 26.29
C SER A 185 -30.62 7.42 27.01
N HIS A 186 -29.44 7.25 27.62
CA HIS A 186 -29.01 6.04 28.32
C HIS A 186 -29.10 4.75 27.47
N LEU A 187 -28.92 4.88 26.15
CA LEU A 187 -28.90 3.73 25.26
C LEU A 187 -27.64 2.90 25.49
N VAL A 188 -27.80 1.62 25.65
CA VAL A 188 -26.72 0.67 25.86
C VAL A 188 -26.49 -0.12 24.56
N PRO A 189 -25.28 -0.12 24.00
CA PRO A 189 -24.97 -0.94 22.83
C PRO A 189 -25.18 -2.42 23.10
N HIS A 190 -25.88 -3.11 22.18
CA HIS A 190 -25.94 -4.56 22.09
C HIS A 190 -24.89 -5.03 21.11
N ILE A 191 -23.97 -5.89 21.55
CA ILE A 191 -22.80 -6.30 20.78
C ILE A 191 -22.85 -7.80 20.55
N GLU A 192 -22.74 -8.21 19.29
CA GLU A 192 -22.82 -9.59 18.81
C GLU A 192 -21.55 -9.95 18.05
N LEU A 193 -21.06 -11.17 18.25
CA LEU A 193 -19.99 -11.77 17.47
C LEU A 193 -20.54 -12.93 16.64
N PHE A 194 -20.38 -12.88 15.34
CA PHE A 194 -20.78 -13.93 14.40
C PHE A 194 -19.57 -14.64 13.81
N ASP A 195 -19.70 -15.93 13.55
CA ASP A 195 -18.74 -16.67 12.76
C ASP A 195 -18.86 -16.35 11.24
N ALA A 196 -17.95 -16.89 10.43
CA ALA A 196 -17.94 -16.68 8.98
C ALA A 196 -19.18 -17.24 8.26
N ASP A 197 -19.91 -18.16 8.88
CA ASP A 197 -21.18 -18.70 8.36
C ASP A 197 -22.40 -17.85 8.79
N GLY A 198 -22.17 -16.77 9.56
CA GLY A 198 -23.23 -15.89 10.08
C GLY A 198 -23.96 -16.47 11.30
N ARG A 199 -23.38 -17.45 12.03
CA ARG A 199 -23.95 -17.99 13.27
C ARG A 199 -23.47 -17.16 14.44
N LEU A 200 -24.38 -16.84 15.36
CA LEU A 200 -24.06 -16.14 16.59
C LEU A 200 -23.13 -17.00 17.46
N VAL A 201 -21.96 -16.44 17.81
CA VAL A 201 -21.00 -17.07 18.71
C VAL A 201 -21.25 -16.63 20.15
N THR A 202 -21.40 -15.33 20.37
CA THR A 202 -21.68 -14.74 21.69
C THR A 202 -22.23 -13.32 21.53
N GLU A 203 -22.91 -12.82 22.57
CA GLU A 203 -23.47 -11.47 22.64
C GLU A 203 -23.38 -10.90 24.05
N ALA A 204 -23.36 -9.59 24.19
CA ALA A 204 -23.44 -8.87 25.46
C ALA A 204 -23.86 -7.42 25.27
N ASP A 205 -24.41 -6.82 26.33
CA ASP A 205 -24.77 -5.40 26.38
C ASP A 205 -23.69 -4.60 27.09
N GLY A 206 -23.35 -3.41 26.55
CA GLY A 206 -22.40 -2.50 27.18
C GLY A 206 -21.59 -1.68 26.18
N GLU A 207 -21.09 -0.53 26.62
CA GLU A 207 -20.12 0.28 25.86
C GLU A 207 -18.74 -0.39 25.77
N SER A 208 -18.41 -1.22 26.75
CA SER A 208 -17.17 -1.98 26.83
C SER A 208 -17.47 -3.40 27.29
N VAL A 209 -17.26 -4.37 26.42
CA VAL A 209 -17.52 -5.79 26.69
C VAL A 209 -16.29 -6.64 26.42
N THR A 210 -16.23 -7.80 27.04
CA THR A 210 -15.18 -8.80 26.78
C THR A 210 -15.84 -10.13 26.51
N PHE A 211 -15.58 -10.68 25.33
CA PHE A 211 -16.02 -12.03 24.96
C PHE A 211 -14.92 -13.04 25.26
N ASP A 212 -15.23 -14.11 25.96
CA ASP A 212 -14.39 -15.30 26.11
C ASP A 212 -14.80 -16.32 25.04
N VAL A 213 -14.00 -16.46 23.99
CA VAL A 213 -14.25 -17.36 22.85
C VAL A 213 -13.40 -18.60 22.98
N GLN A 214 -14.04 -19.76 23.19
CA GLN A 214 -13.34 -21.04 23.25
C GLN A 214 -13.12 -21.63 21.87
N ASN A 215 -11.97 -22.30 21.67
CA ASN A 215 -11.58 -22.90 20.39
C ASN A 215 -11.72 -21.91 19.22
N VAL A 216 -11.17 -20.70 19.41
CA VAL A 216 -11.25 -19.62 18.45
C VAL A 216 -10.57 -19.99 17.14
N HIS A 217 -11.20 -19.66 16.01
CA HIS A 217 -10.59 -19.78 14.70
C HIS A 217 -9.70 -18.55 14.43
N LEU A 218 -8.41 -18.76 14.27
CA LEU A 218 -7.46 -17.65 14.13
C LEU A 218 -7.37 -17.15 12.69
N TRP A 219 -7.21 -15.86 12.51
CA TRP A 219 -6.74 -15.27 11.26
C TRP A 219 -5.25 -15.61 11.07
N ASP A 220 -4.91 -16.46 10.10
CA ASP A 220 -3.59 -17.05 9.92
C ASP A 220 -2.89 -16.63 8.61
N GLY A 221 -3.04 -15.35 8.25
CA GLY A 221 -2.43 -14.79 7.06
C GLY A 221 -2.94 -15.48 5.79
N ILE A 222 -2.07 -15.62 4.77
CA ILE A 222 -2.45 -16.25 3.48
C ILE A 222 -2.77 -17.76 3.58
N VAL A 223 -2.58 -18.37 4.72
CA VAL A 223 -2.86 -19.80 4.96
C VAL A 223 -4.36 -20.00 5.23
N ASP A 224 -4.92 -19.19 6.12
CA ASP A 224 -6.30 -19.24 6.52
C ASP A 224 -6.76 -17.86 7.06
N PRO A 225 -7.22 -16.95 6.19
CA PRO A 225 -7.59 -15.59 6.58
C PRO A 225 -9.01 -15.54 7.19
N TYR A 226 -9.25 -16.32 8.24
CA TYR A 226 -10.57 -16.43 8.85
C TYR A 226 -10.99 -15.14 9.55
N LEU A 227 -12.21 -14.68 9.29
CA LEU A 227 -12.78 -13.47 9.86
C LEU A 227 -14.13 -13.78 10.52
N TYR A 228 -14.28 -13.33 11.76
CA TYR A 228 -15.57 -13.15 12.39
C TYR A 228 -16.17 -11.81 11.93
N VAL A 229 -17.46 -11.61 12.23
CA VAL A 229 -18.13 -10.31 12.10
C VAL A 229 -18.52 -9.86 13.50
N LEU A 230 -18.01 -8.71 13.89
CA LEU A 230 -18.40 -8.02 15.11
C LEU A 230 -19.44 -6.97 14.76
N LYS A 231 -20.62 -7.04 15.36
CA LYS A 231 -21.74 -6.13 15.14
C LYS A 231 -22.12 -5.45 16.44
N ALA A 232 -22.41 -4.16 16.39
CA ALA A 232 -22.96 -3.42 17.50
C ALA A 232 -24.24 -2.69 17.06
N SER A 233 -25.27 -2.76 17.87
CA SER A 233 -26.58 -2.17 17.60
C SER A 233 -27.04 -1.29 18.79
N LEU A 234 -27.64 -0.14 18.50
CA LEU A 234 -28.41 0.64 19.47
C LEU A 234 -29.88 0.29 19.30
N ILE A 235 -30.50 -0.23 20.36
CA ILE A 235 -31.87 -0.73 20.32
C ILE A 235 -32.70 0.01 21.36
N GLU A 236 -33.85 0.54 20.94
CA GLU A 236 -34.85 1.12 21.81
C GLU A 236 -36.25 0.53 21.49
N ASN A 237 -36.95 0.02 22.50
CA ASN A 237 -38.29 -0.56 22.35
C ASN A 237 -38.37 -1.58 21.18
N GLU A 238 -37.40 -2.50 21.08
CA GLU A 238 -37.27 -3.51 20.02
C GLU A 238 -37.00 -2.94 18.60
N VAL A 239 -36.74 -1.66 18.48
CA VAL A 239 -36.36 -0.99 17.22
C VAL A 239 -34.86 -0.72 17.21
N VAL A 240 -34.18 -1.18 16.15
CA VAL A 240 -32.77 -0.84 15.93
C VAL A 240 -32.69 0.60 15.43
N LEU A 241 -32.05 1.48 16.20
CA LEU A 241 -31.83 2.89 15.86
C LEU A 241 -30.59 3.07 14.99
N ASP A 242 -29.49 2.40 15.34
CA ASP A 242 -28.25 2.42 14.56
C ASP A 242 -27.52 1.07 14.69
N GLU A 243 -26.79 0.70 13.65
CA GLU A 243 -26.01 -0.54 13.60
C GLU A 243 -24.68 -0.30 12.89
N VAL A 244 -23.61 -0.84 13.43
CA VAL A 244 -22.28 -0.87 12.82
C VAL A 244 -21.69 -2.26 12.91
N SER A 245 -21.01 -2.69 11.84
CA SER A 245 -20.32 -3.96 11.82
C SER A 245 -18.92 -3.82 11.21
N VAL A 246 -17.98 -4.61 11.76
CA VAL A 246 -16.60 -4.70 11.29
C VAL A 246 -16.15 -6.15 11.21
N ASN A 247 -15.26 -6.45 10.30
CA ASN A 247 -14.56 -7.72 10.29
C ASN A 247 -13.66 -7.84 11.53
N CYS A 248 -13.64 -9.01 12.14
CA CYS A 248 -12.87 -9.29 13.34
C CYS A 248 -11.97 -10.50 13.13
N GLY A 249 -10.70 -10.27 12.87
CA GLY A 249 -9.70 -11.33 12.79
C GLY A 249 -8.94 -11.48 14.10
N VAL A 250 -9.04 -12.66 14.68
CA VAL A 250 -8.36 -12.99 15.95
C VAL A 250 -6.99 -13.56 15.65
N ARG A 251 -5.93 -12.93 16.16
CA ARG A 251 -4.55 -13.35 15.94
C ARG A 251 -3.63 -12.89 17.04
N THR A 252 -2.45 -13.51 17.09
CA THR A 252 -1.29 -12.97 17.79
C THR A 252 -0.12 -12.84 16.83
N PHE A 253 0.74 -11.87 17.05
CA PHE A 253 2.01 -11.78 16.32
C PHE A 253 3.12 -11.22 17.23
N LYS A 254 4.34 -11.50 16.83
CA LYS A 254 5.53 -11.04 17.52
C LYS A 254 6.63 -10.76 16.51
N VAL A 255 7.37 -9.67 16.72
CA VAL A 255 8.59 -9.39 15.96
C VAL A 255 9.79 -9.65 16.88
N ASP A 256 10.58 -10.65 16.54
CA ASP A 256 11.76 -11.02 17.28
C ASP A 256 13.04 -10.55 16.55
N PRO A 257 13.94 -9.80 17.19
CA PRO A 257 15.12 -9.23 16.52
C PRO A 257 16.12 -10.27 16.03
N LYS A 258 16.04 -11.53 16.52
CA LYS A 258 16.97 -12.62 16.16
C LYS A 258 16.32 -13.68 15.28
N GLU A 259 14.99 -13.77 15.31
CA GLU A 259 14.23 -14.83 14.64
C GLU A 259 13.30 -14.32 13.54
N GLY A 260 13.02 -13.01 13.49
CA GLY A 260 12.10 -12.40 12.53
C GLY A 260 10.65 -12.36 13.02
N PHE A 261 9.69 -12.49 12.12
CA PHE A 261 8.27 -12.36 12.41
C PHE A 261 7.59 -13.69 12.72
N TYR A 262 6.71 -13.66 13.71
CA TYR A 262 5.88 -14.78 14.13
C TYR A 262 4.41 -14.41 14.03
N LEU A 263 3.59 -15.32 13.50
CA LEU A 263 2.13 -15.24 13.48
C LEU A 263 1.58 -16.48 14.19
N ASN A 264 0.67 -16.26 15.13
CA ASN A 264 0.03 -17.32 15.90
C ASN A 264 1.02 -18.33 16.50
N GLY A 265 2.12 -17.82 17.07
CA GLY A 265 3.15 -18.62 17.72
C GLY A 265 4.11 -19.36 16.80
N ARG A 266 3.92 -19.36 15.48
CA ARG A 266 4.81 -19.98 14.51
C ARG A 266 5.62 -18.94 13.72
N LYS A 267 6.84 -19.31 13.33
CA LYS A 267 7.66 -18.48 12.46
C LYS A 267 6.94 -18.27 11.11
N TYR A 268 6.78 -17.01 10.71
CA TYR A 268 6.06 -16.60 9.51
C TYR A 268 6.88 -15.54 8.76
N PRO A 269 7.87 -15.96 7.95
CA PRO A 269 8.75 -15.02 7.25
C PRO A 269 7.94 -14.10 6.33
N LEU A 270 8.04 -12.79 6.56
CA LEU A 270 7.37 -11.78 5.75
C LEU A 270 8.23 -11.41 4.54
N HIS A 271 7.69 -11.67 3.35
CA HIS A 271 8.28 -11.28 2.09
C HIS A 271 7.19 -10.67 1.21
N GLY A 272 7.43 -9.48 0.74
CA GLY A 272 6.37 -8.76 0.06
C GLY A 272 6.83 -7.58 -0.75
N VAL A 273 5.88 -6.75 -1.08
CA VAL A 273 6.00 -5.62 -1.98
C VAL A 273 5.49 -4.34 -1.34
N SER A 274 5.97 -3.21 -1.84
CA SER A 274 5.32 -1.92 -1.60
C SER A 274 4.35 -1.61 -2.73
N ARG A 275 3.31 -0.81 -2.44
CA ARG A 275 2.32 -0.40 -3.41
C ARG A 275 2.04 1.09 -3.31
N HIS A 276 2.09 1.80 -4.46
CA HIS A 276 1.43 3.08 -4.66
C HIS A 276 0.02 2.88 -5.20
N GLN A 277 -0.88 3.84 -4.88
CA GLN A 277 -2.28 3.81 -5.29
C GLN A 277 -2.47 4.70 -6.52
N ASP A 278 -1.88 4.30 -7.65
CA ASP A 278 -2.02 5.00 -8.92
C ASP A 278 -2.00 4.07 -10.14
N TYR A 279 -2.58 4.56 -11.25
CA TYR A 279 -2.67 3.86 -12.53
C TYR A 279 -2.42 4.79 -13.71
N LYS A 280 -1.96 4.21 -14.83
CA LYS A 280 -1.70 4.95 -16.06
C LYS A 280 -2.97 5.61 -16.60
N GLY A 281 -2.93 6.92 -16.78
CA GLY A 281 -3.99 7.73 -17.40
C GLY A 281 -5.16 8.13 -16.50
N ILE A 282 -5.24 7.58 -15.27
CA ILE A 282 -6.27 7.94 -14.28
C ILE A 282 -5.68 8.43 -12.95
N GLY A 283 -4.35 8.38 -12.79
CA GLY A 283 -3.68 8.78 -11.55
C GLY A 283 -4.16 7.97 -10.35
N ASN A 284 -4.45 8.65 -9.25
CA ASN A 284 -4.98 8.03 -8.03
C ASN A 284 -6.51 7.86 -8.01
N ALA A 285 -7.21 8.30 -9.08
CA ALA A 285 -8.67 8.15 -9.22
C ALA A 285 -9.04 6.72 -9.65
N ILE A 286 -8.65 5.74 -8.83
CA ILE A 286 -8.83 4.31 -9.07
C ILE A 286 -10.09 3.78 -8.39
N THR A 287 -10.66 2.72 -8.93
CA THR A 287 -11.89 2.08 -8.48
C THR A 287 -11.61 0.73 -7.82
N LYS A 288 -12.66 0.03 -7.40
CA LYS A 288 -12.54 -1.32 -6.83
C LYS A 288 -11.92 -2.31 -7.80
N GLU A 289 -12.19 -2.16 -9.10
CA GLU A 289 -11.63 -3.01 -10.14
C GLU A 289 -10.10 -2.95 -10.20
N GLU A 290 -9.52 -1.75 -10.08
CA GLU A 290 -8.06 -1.60 -10.02
C GLU A 290 -7.48 -2.15 -8.72
N HIS A 291 -8.18 -1.98 -7.59
CA HIS A 291 -7.77 -2.57 -6.32
C HIS A 291 -7.77 -4.10 -6.38
N ASP A 292 -8.84 -4.71 -6.90
CA ASP A 292 -8.95 -6.16 -7.07
C ASP A 292 -7.85 -6.68 -7.99
N ARG A 293 -7.61 -5.99 -9.12
CA ARG A 293 -6.54 -6.36 -10.06
C ARG A 293 -5.16 -6.31 -9.44
N ASP A 294 -4.86 -5.29 -8.65
CA ASP A 294 -3.58 -5.18 -7.95
C ASP A 294 -3.42 -6.32 -6.93
N MET A 295 -4.46 -6.63 -6.17
CA MET A 295 -4.45 -7.73 -5.19
C MET A 295 -4.23 -9.09 -5.88
N GLU A 296 -4.91 -9.36 -7.00
CA GLU A 296 -4.68 -10.59 -7.79
C GLU A 296 -3.21 -10.76 -8.18
N LEU A 297 -2.58 -9.68 -8.68
CA LEU A 297 -1.18 -9.71 -9.12
C LEU A 297 -0.21 -9.88 -7.95
N ILE A 298 -0.50 -9.27 -6.80
CA ILE A 298 0.27 -9.42 -5.56
C ILE A 298 0.17 -10.86 -5.03
N LYS A 299 -0.99 -11.48 -5.10
CA LYS A 299 -1.18 -12.90 -4.75
C LYS A 299 -0.46 -13.81 -5.73
N GLU A 300 -0.51 -13.50 -7.02
CA GLU A 300 0.14 -14.30 -8.06
C GLU A 300 1.66 -14.35 -7.91
N VAL A 301 2.30 -13.25 -7.52
CA VAL A 301 3.75 -13.27 -7.26
C VAL A 301 4.11 -14.06 -6.01
N GLY A 302 3.14 -14.30 -5.12
CA GLY A 302 3.30 -15.08 -3.88
C GLY A 302 3.73 -14.25 -2.69
N ALA A 303 3.51 -12.92 -2.70
CA ALA A 303 3.72 -12.08 -1.53
C ALA A 303 2.75 -12.44 -0.40
N ASN A 304 3.18 -12.29 0.85
CA ASN A 304 2.37 -12.47 2.05
C ASN A 304 2.30 -11.20 2.93
N THR A 305 2.94 -10.14 2.48
CA THR A 305 2.89 -8.83 3.15
C THR A 305 2.96 -7.70 2.14
N ILE A 306 2.33 -6.57 2.49
CA ILE A 306 2.31 -5.36 1.67
C ILE A 306 2.64 -4.15 2.56
N ARG A 307 3.57 -3.31 2.11
CA ARG A 307 3.73 -1.97 2.65
C ARG A 307 2.89 -1.01 1.82
N LEU A 308 1.88 -0.43 2.43
CA LEU A 308 0.98 0.54 1.80
C LEU A 308 1.62 1.92 1.85
N ALA A 309 2.53 2.12 0.90
CA ALA A 309 3.36 3.31 0.81
C ALA A 309 2.63 4.45 0.07
N HIS A 310 2.79 5.67 0.48
CA HIS A 310 3.39 6.21 1.71
C HIS A 310 2.34 6.93 2.54
N TYR A 311 1.08 6.51 2.45
CA TYR A 311 -0.11 7.18 2.96
C TYR A 311 -1.24 6.18 3.22
N GLN A 312 -2.28 6.61 3.90
CA GLN A 312 -3.48 5.78 4.09
C GLN A 312 -4.11 5.45 2.73
N HIS A 313 -4.16 4.16 2.41
CA HIS A 313 -4.82 3.65 1.22
C HIS A 313 -6.35 3.65 1.36
N ASP A 314 -7.06 3.31 0.29
CA ASP A 314 -8.51 3.15 0.32
C ASP A 314 -8.93 2.07 1.32
N GLN A 315 -10.05 2.29 2.05
CA GLN A 315 -10.57 1.35 3.04
C GLN A 315 -10.86 -0.02 2.42
N TYR A 316 -11.37 -0.02 1.18
CA TYR A 316 -11.60 -1.25 0.45
C TYR A 316 -10.33 -2.12 0.29
N PHE A 317 -9.16 -1.48 0.13
CA PHE A 317 -7.91 -2.23 0.00
C PHE A 317 -7.44 -2.84 1.31
N TYR A 318 -7.72 -2.20 2.46
CA TYR A 318 -7.48 -2.83 3.78
C TYR A 318 -8.42 -4.01 4.00
N ASP A 319 -9.70 -3.91 3.62
CA ASP A 319 -10.65 -5.02 3.65
C ASP A 319 -10.17 -6.21 2.80
N LEU A 320 -9.64 -5.93 1.59
CA LEU A 320 -9.00 -6.95 0.75
C LEU A 320 -7.80 -7.59 1.44
N CYS A 321 -6.96 -6.82 2.12
CA CYS A 321 -5.81 -7.36 2.85
C CYS A 321 -6.25 -8.31 3.97
N ASP A 322 -7.28 -7.96 4.73
CA ASP A 322 -7.86 -8.85 5.75
C ASP A 322 -8.38 -10.15 5.14
N LYS A 323 -9.20 -10.03 4.10
CA LYS A 323 -9.85 -11.15 3.39
C LYS A 323 -8.86 -12.09 2.72
N GLU A 324 -7.78 -11.54 2.14
CA GLU A 324 -6.78 -12.30 1.40
C GLU A 324 -5.58 -12.71 2.27
N GLY A 325 -5.59 -12.35 3.55
CA GLY A 325 -4.57 -12.74 4.53
C GLY A 325 -3.22 -12.03 4.38
N MET A 326 -3.20 -10.85 3.76
CA MET A 326 -1.98 -10.05 3.59
C MET A 326 -1.61 -9.33 4.89
N VAL A 327 -0.39 -9.51 5.36
CA VAL A 327 0.13 -8.72 6.49
C VAL A 327 0.47 -7.31 6.00
N VAL A 328 0.09 -6.28 6.75
CA VAL A 328 0.20 -4.88 6.31
C VAL A 328 1.08 -4.04 7.22
N TRP A 329 1.95 -3.25 6.58
CA TRP A 329 2.55 -2.04 7.15
C TRP A 329 1.76 -0.84 6.63
N ALA A 330 1.03 -0.13 7.50
CA ALA A 330 0.30 1.09 7.20
C ALA A 330 1.07 2.31 7.72
N GLU A 331 1.10 3.41 6.95
CA GLU A 331 1.89 4.60 7.29
C GLU A 331 1.21 5.91 6.90
N ILE A 332 1.64 7.01 7.53
CA ILE A 332 1.24 8.37 7.18
C ILE A 332 2.23 9.00 6.21
N PRO A 333 1.83 10.01 5.41
CA PRO A 333 2.68 10.62 4.39
C PRO A 333 3.71 11.62 4.95
N TYR A 334 4.22 11.39 6.16
CA TYR A 334 5.32 12.15 6.75
C TYR A 334 6.64 11.70 6.12
N ILE A 335 6.98 12.32 4.98
CA ILE A 335 8.02 11.82 4.06
C ILE A 335 9.00 12.91 3.65
N SER A 336 10.26 12.53 3.47
CA SER A 336 11.40 13.24 2.87
C SER A 336 11.83 14.51 3.60
N GLU A 337 10.94 15.33 4.09
CA GLU A 337 11.25 16.58 4.79
C GLU A 337 10.36 16.80 6.01
N HIS A 338 10.89 17.58 6.95
CA HIS A 338 10.14 18.06 8.10
C HIS A 338 9.67 19.49 7.84
N LEU A 339 8.35 19.65 7.68
CA LEU A 339 7.73 20.95 7.44
C LEU A 339 7.67 21.78 8.74
N LYS A 340 7.92 23.07 8.62
CA LYS A 340 7.98 23.97 9.78
C LYS A 340 6.69 24.00 10.60
N ASN A 341 5.56 23.92 9.95
CA ASN A 341 4.23 24.00 10.54
C ASN A 341 3.41 22.70 10.38
N GLY A 342 4.09 21.55 10.11
CA GLY A 342 3.45 20.30 9.76
C GLY A 342 3.16 19.34 10.90
N ASN A 343 3.56 19.64 12.14
CA ASN A 343 3.42 18.73 13.29
C ASN A 343 1.97 18.34 13.57
N GLU A 344 1.06 19.32 13.60
CA GLU A 344 -0.36 19.06 13.84
C GLU A 344 -0.98 18.19 12.75
N ASN A 345 -0.59 18.40 11.50
CA ASN A 345 -1.07 17.59 10.39
C ASN A 345 -0.58 16.14 10.48
N THR A 346 0.67 15.89 10.89
CA THR A 346 1.15 14.52 11.10
C THR A 346 0.39 13.82 12.23
N ILE A 347 0.08 14.54 13.31
CA ILE A 347 -0.71 14.04 14.44
C ILE A 347 -2.14 13.71 14.02
N SER A 348 -2.79 14.62 13.27
CA SER A 348 -4.16 14.40 12.76
C SER A 348 -4.22 13.19 11.84
N GLN A 349 -3.34 13.13 10.84
CA GLN A 349 -3.30 11.99 9.90
C GLN A 349 -2.99 10.66 10.60
N MET A 350 -2.14 10.65 11.64
CA MET A 350 -1.89 9.44 12.42
C MET A 350 -3.12 8.99 13.21
N LYS A 351 -3.85 9.93 13.81
CA LYS A 351 -5.11 9.61 14.51
C LYS A 351 -6.16 9.06 13.55
N GLU A 352 -6.32 9.69 12.40
CA GLU A 352 -7.23 9.22 11.33
C GLU A 352 -6.84 7.82 10.86
N LEU A 353 -5.55 7.57 10.59
CA LEU A 353 -5.06 6.27 10.18
C LEU A 353 -5.40 5.19 11.22
N ILE A 354 -5.12 5.43 12.50
CA ILE A 354 -5.36 4.44 13.57
C ILE A 354 -6.86 4.24 13.78
N VAL A 355 -7.62 5.32 13.94
CA VAL A 355 -9.06 5.25 14.27
C VAL A 355 -9.85 4.54 13.16
N GLN A 356 -9.54 4.84 11.91
CA GLN A 356 -10.24 4.26 10.77
C GLN A 356 -9.82 2.81 10.47
N ASN A 357 -8.62 2.37 10.93
CA ASN A 357 -8.06 1.08 10.53
C ASN A 357 -7.70 0.16 11.70
N HIS A 358 -8.00 0.53 12.94
CA HIS A 358 -7.66 -0.26 14.13
C HIS A 358 -8.23 -1.69 14.08
N HIS A 359 -9.40 -1.86 13.48
CA HIS A 359 -10.10 -3.15 13.38
C HIS A 359 -9.49 -4.12 12.35
N HIS A 360 -8.58 -3.69 11.48
CA HIS A 360 -7.98 -4.58 10.48
C HIS A 360 -6.97 -5.54 11.08
N ALA A 361 -7.25 -6.84 10.95
CA ALA A 361 -6.37 -7.91 11.43
C ALA A 361 -5.05 -7.96 10.66
N SER A 362 -5.05 -7.56 9.40
CA SER A 362 -3.89 -7.51 8.52
C SER A 362 -2.80 -6.56 9.02
N ILE A 363 -3.14 -5.43 9.63
CA ILE A 363 -2.17 -4.42 10.07
C ILE A 363 -1.39 -4.90 11.29
N VAL A 364 -0.06 -4.89 11.18
CA VAL A 364 0.86 -5.31 12.25
C VAL A 364 1.79 -4.19 12.74
N THR A 365 1.85 -3.06 12.06
CA THR A 365 2.69 -1.93 12.48
C THR A 365 2.18 -0.60 11.91
N TRP A 366 2.36 0.46 12.70
CA TRP A 366 2.08 1.85 12.32
C TRP A 366 3.37 2.54 11.91
N GLY A 367 3.45 2.96 10.63
CA GLY A 367 4.59 3.69 10.09
C GLY A 367 4.50 5.19 10.38
N VAL A 368 5.45 5.73 11.15
CA VAL A 368 5.42 7.14 11.56
C VAL A 368 6.09 8.08 10.55
N SER A 369 7.02 7.60 9.73
CA SER A 369 7.65 8.41 8.67
C SER A 369 8.42 7.57 7.65
N ASN A 370 8.70 8.19 6.49
CA ASN A 370 9.58 7.67 5.45
C ASN A 370 10.67 8.68 5.09
N GLU A 371 11.94 8.26 5.09
CA GLU A 371 13.11 8.99 4.58
C GLU A 371 13.25 10.46 5.07
N ILE A 372 12.72 10.77 6.22
CA ILE A 372 12.58 12.13 6.75
C ILE A 372 13.91 12.92 6.86
N THR A 373 15.04 12.23 6.77
CA THR A 373 16.36 12.83 6.87
C THR A 373 16.95 13.32 5.52
N ILE A 374 16.23 13.12 4.40
CA ILE A 374 16.68 13.57 3.07
C ILE A 374 16.91 15.09 3.03
N SER A 375 15.97 15.87 3.55
CA SER A 375 16.03 17.34 3.47
C SER A 375 16.95 17.99 4.49
N GLY A 376 17.77 17.21 5.18
CA GLY A 376 18.88 17.70 6.01
C GLY A 376 18.50 18.17 7.41
N ALA A 377 19.48 18.83 8.08
CA ALA A 377 19.52 19.00 9.53
C ALA A 377 18.80 20.26 10.05
N ARG A 378 18.17 21.08 9.21
CA ARG A 378 17.74 22.44 9.58
C ARG A 378 16.72 22.51 10.72
N LEU A 379 15.85 21.47 10.83
CA LEU A 379 14.82 21.35 11.88
C LEU A 379 14.97 20.05 12.69
N LYS A 380 16.20 19.53 12.82
CA LYS A 380 16.46 18.22 13.41
C LYS A 380 15.88 18.03 14.82
N LYS A 381 15.91 19.04 15.66
CA LYS A 381 15.36 18.93 17.03
C LYS A 381 13.86 18.78 17.02
N ASP A 382 13.18 19.59 16.21
CA ASP A 382 11.74 19.58 16.07
C ASP A 382 11.27 18.27 15.40
N MET A 383 11.94 17.86 14.35
CA MET A 383 11.72 16.57 13.69
C MET A 383 11.82 15.39 14.66
N LEU A 384 12.85 15.34 15.51
CA LEU A 384 13.00 14.28 16.53
C LEU A 384 11.90 14.35 17.58
N ALA A 385 11.54 15.55 18.05
CA ALA A 385 10.44 15.76 18.98
C ALA A 385 9.11 15.26 18.39
N ASN A 386 8.82 15.60 17.14
CA ASN A 386 7.61 15.12 16.46
C ASN A 386 7.57 13.58 16.33
N HIS A 387 8.70 12.93 16.06
CA HIS A 387 8.77 11.46 16.03
C HIS A 387 8.47 10.83 17.41
N HIS A 388 8.94 11.41 18.50
CA HIS A 388 8.58 10.95 19.84
C HIS A 388 7.09 11.15 20.09
N VAL A 389 6.52 12.31 19.74
CA VAL A 389 5.07 12.56 19.86
C VAL A 389 4.26 11.53 19.08
N LEU A 390 4.64 11.23 17.83
CA LEU A 390 3.93 10.24 17.01
C LEU A 390 4.06 8.83 17.56
N ASN A 391 5.26 8.45 18.01
CA ASN A 391 5.50 7.16 18.63
C ASN A 391 4.63 6.96 19.89
N ASP A 392 4.64 7.94 20.80
CA ASP A 392 3.86 7.91 22.03
C ASP A 392 2.35 7.95 21.75
N LEU A 393 1.93 8.68 20.72
CA LEU A 393 0.54 8.72 20.25
C LEU A 393 0.07 7.34 19.77
N CYS A 394 0.86 6.66 18.93
CA CYS A 394 0.53 5.33 18.46
C CYS A 394 0.36 4.35 19.64
N HIS A 395 1.31 4.29 20.58
CA HIS A 395 1.21 3.42 21.75
C HIS A 395 0.03 3.75 22.67
N LYS A 396 -0.33 5.04 22.76
CA LYS A 396 -1.51 5.47 23.54
C LYS A 396 -2.82 5.03 22.90
N MET A 397 -2.92 5.13 21.57
CA MET A 397 -4.15 4.81 20.84
C MET A 397 -4.28 3.33 20.52
N ASP A 398 -3.16 2.66 20.28
CA ASP A 398 -3.09 1.22 20.00
C ASP A 398 -1.84 0.59 20.63
N PRO A 399 -1.94 0.10 21.88
CA PRO A 399 -0.84 -0.57 22.55
C PRO A 399 -0.54 -1.98 22.00
N THR A 400 -1.33 -2.49 21.07
CA THR A 400 -1.23 -3.86 20.54
C THR A 400 -0.28 -3.98 19.35
N ARG A 401 0.02 -2.86 18.67
CA ARG A 401 0.88 -2.83 17.49
C ARG A 401 2.13 -2.00 17.72
N PRO A 402 3.31 -2.51 17.31
CA PRO A 402 4.55 -1.74 17.34
C PRO A 402 4.54 -0.61 16.30
N THR A 403 5.35 0.40 16.55
CA THR A 403 5.65 1.48 15.62
C THR A 403 6.87 1.16 14.77
N THR A 404 6.94 1.74 13.58
CA THR A 404 8.09 1.64 12.68
C THR A 404 8.32 2.93 11.91
N LEU A 405 9.48 3.04 11.28
CA LEU A 405 9.80 4.07 10.31
C LEU A 405 10.76 3.52 9.26
N ALA A 406 10.77 4.13 8.07
CA ALA A 406 11.71 3.80 7.01
C ALA A 406 12.83 4.84 6.94
N CYS A 407 14.07 4.40 7.22
CA CYS A 407 15.24 5.25 7.16
C CYS A 407 15.76 5.38 5.73
N TYR A 408 16.13 6.60 5.35
CA TYR A 408 16.83 6.88 4.10
C TYR A 408 18.21 6.20 4.03
N ALA A 409 18.63 5.78 2.85
CA ALA A 409 19.91 5.09 2.64
C ALA A 409 21.13 5.84 3.16
N MET A 410 21.13 7.19 3.06
CA MET A 410 22.22 8.05 3.56
C MET A 410 22.02 8.48 5.01
N CYS A 411 20.94 8.08 5.66
CA CYS A 411 20.78 8.25 7.09
C CYS A 411 21.86 7.44 7.81
N HIS A 412 22.63 8.11 8.67
CA HIS A 412 23.68 7.40 9.41
C HIS A 412 23.05 6.37 10.35
N PRO A 413 23.54 5.11 10.45
CA PRO A 413 22.95 4.04 11.28
C PRO A 413 22.93 4.37 12.78
N PHE A 414 23.70 5.38 13.22
CA PHE A 414 23.67 5.91 14.58
C PHE A 414 22.76 7.13 14.76
N HIS A 415 22.03 7.55 13.73
CA HIS A 415 21.16 8.72 13.81
C HIS A 415 20.02 8.46 14.84
N PRO A 416 19.72 9.43 15.71
CA PRO A 416 18.71 9.24 16.79
C PRO A 416 17.35 8.79 16.27
N VAL A 417 16.90 9.26 15.11
CA VAL A 417 15.58 8.94 14.55
C VAL A 417 15.38 7.42 14.40
N SER A 418 16.41 6.68 13.97
CA SER A 418 16.34 5.22 13.80
C SER A 418 16.12 4.43 15.08
N LYS A 419 16.10 5.10 16.24
CA LYS A 419 15.99 4.47 17.57
C LYS A 419 14.68 4.81 18.29
N ILE A 420 13.82 5.66 17.70
CA ILE A 420 12.61 6.14 18.38
C ILE A 420 11.51 5.08 18.36
N THR A 421 11.25 4.49 17.21
CA THR A 421 10.20 3.47 17.01
C THR A 421 10.63 2.09 17.52
N ASP A 422 9.69 1.16 17.72
CA ASP A 422 9.97 -0.21 18.14
C ASP A 422 10.74 -1.00 17.10
N LEU A 423 10.32 -0.88 15.84
CA LEU A 423 10.93 -1.52 14.68
C LEU A 423 11.66 -0.49 13.82
N VAL A 424 12.54 -0.94 12.94
CA VAL A 424 13.21 -0.08 11.97
C VAL A 424 13.25 -0.72 10.59
N GLY A 425 12.87 0.05 9.58
CA GLY A 425 13.06 -0.25 8.18
C GLY A 425 14.17 0.60 7.58
N TRP A 426 14.83 0.07 6.55
CA TRP A 426 15.85 0.77 5.80
C TRP A 426 15.55 0.71 4.30
N ASN A 427 15.55 1.87 3.65
CA ASN A 427 15.46 2.00 2.20
C ASN A 427 16.87 1.94 1.64
N LEU A 428 17.29 0.77 1.14
CA LEU A 428 18.65 0.54 0.71
C LEU A 428 18.71 0.02 -0.73
N TYR A 429 19.37 0.78 -1.56
CA TYR A 429 19.53 0.51 -2.99
C TYR A 429 20.99 0.24 -3.35
N LEU A 430 21.70 -0.54 -2.49
CA LEU A 430 23.08 -0.92 -2.71
C LEU A 430 23.16 -1.89 -3.91
N GLY A 431 23.99 -1.55 -4.87
CA GLY A 431 24.03 -2.19 -6.18
C GLY A 431 23.23 -1.43 -7.25
N TRP A 432 22.40 -0.44 -6.86
CA TRP A 432 21.70 0.44 -7.80
C TRP A 432 22.20 1.90 -7.69
N TYR A 433 21.84 2.64 -6.64
CA TYR A 433 22.37 4.00 -6.43
C TYR A 433 23.82 4.00 -5.93
N VAL A 434 24.17 3.04 -5.08
CA VAL A 434 25.54 2.81 -4.61
C VAL A 434 26.11 1.57 -5.31
N PRO A 435 27.36 1.58 -5.82
CA PRO A 435 27.93 0.40 -6.46
C PRO A 435 28.10 -0.78 -5.48
N PHE A 436 28.19 -1.98 -6.04
CA PHE A 436 28.46 -3.26 -5.36
C PHE A 436 27.30 -3.86 -4.58
N LEU A 437 26.70 -4.90 -5.14
CA LEU A 437 25.62 -5.69 -4.55
C LEU A 437 25.99 -6.33 -3.21
N TRP A 438 27.23 -6.81 -3.07
CA TRP A 438 27.70 -7.47 -1.85
C TRP A 438 27.67 -6.59 -0.60
N LEU A 439 27.60 -5.28 -0.76
CA LEU A 439 27.44 -4.35 0.38
C LEU A 439 26.16 -4.61 1.16
N ASN A 440 25.12 -5.21 0.54
CA ASN A 440 23.87 -5.56 1.26
C ASN A 440 24.16 -6.57 2.38
N ASP A 441 24.85 -7.67 2.08
CA ASP A 441 25.23 -8.68 3.09
C ASP A 441 26.04 -8.04 4.25
N LEU A 442 27.00 -7.21 3.87
CA LEU A 442 27.89 -6.56 4.85
C LEU A 442 27.11 -5.59 5.75
N TRP A 443 26.23 -4.78 5.14
CA TRP A 443 25.45 -3.78 5.85
C TRP A 443 24.44 -4.44 6.82
N ILE A 444 23.69 -5.44 6.36
CA ILE A 444 22.73 -6.18 7.19
C ILE A 444 23.44 -6.84 8.37
N SER A 445 24.56 -7.53 8.12
CA SER A 445 25.37 -8.17 9.14
C SER A 445 25.92 -7.17 10.15
N PHE A 446 26.45 -6.02 9.68
CA PHE A 446 26.97 -4.95 10.53
C PHE A 446 25.87 -4.36 11.42
N TYR A 447 24.71 -4.04 10.84
CA TYR A 447 23.62 -3.44 11.61
C TYR A 447 23.10 -4.36 12.69
N HIS A 448 22.86 -5.64 12.35
CA HIS A 448 22.42 -6.65 13.31
C HIS A 448 23.48 -6.92 14.40
N TRP A 449 24.76 -7.01 14.05
CA TRP A 449 25.84 -7.11 15.02
C TRP A 449 25.89 -5.92 15.98
N LYS A 450 25.70 -4.71 15.46
CA LYS A 450 25.75 -3.48 16.27
C LYS A 450 24.52 -3.30 17.14
N TYR A 451 23.37 -3.72 16.67
CA TYR A 451 22.07 -3.56 17.32
C TYR A 451 21.31 -4.90 17.39
N PRO A 452 21.80 -5.91 18.12
CA PRO A 452 21.28 -7.29 18.08
C PRO A 452 19.86 -7.44 18.64
N ASN A 453 19.37 -6.45 19.38
CA ASN A 453 18.03 -6.43 19.95
C ASN A 453 17.07 -5.47 19.21
N ARG A 454 17.49 -4.96 18.04
CA ARG A 454 16.67 -4.08 17.24
C ARG A 454 16.13 -4.83 16.02
N PRO A 455 14.80 -5.03 15.93
CA PRO A 455 14.22 -5.70 14.75
C PRO A 455 14.47 -4.86 13.49
N LEU A 456 15.04 -5.51 12.49
CA LEU A 456 15.48 -4.91 11.23
C LEU A 456 14.66 -5.44 10.05
N CYS A 457 14.27 -4.57 9.12
CA CYS A 457 13.80 -4.96 7.79
C CYS A 457 14.42 -4.10 6.68
N TYR A 458 14.32 -4.59 5.45
CA TYR A 458 14.43 -3.75 4.27
C TYR A 458 13.04 -3.27 3.88
N SER A 459 12.78 -1.98 4.16
CA SER A 459 11.52 -1.34 3.80
C SER A 459 11.43 -0.97 2.33
N GLU A 460 12.60 -0.80 1.67
CA GLU A 460 12.71 -0.66 0.23
C GLU A 460 14.05 -1.19 -0.29
N TYR A 461 14.01 -1.86 -1.43
CA TYR A 461 15.16 -2.25 -2.24
C TYR A 461 14.70 -2.48 -3.68
N GLY A 462 15.54 -2.19 -4.67
CA GLY A 462 15.17 -2.38 -6.08
C GLY A 462 16.18 -1.77 -7.04
N ALA A 463 15.99 -2.07 -8.31
CA ALA A 463 16.71 -1.50 -9.45
C ALA A 463 15.69 -1.16 -10.54
N GLU A 464 15.99 -0.17 -11.38
CA GLU A 464 15.15 0.10 -12.56
C GLU A 464 15.28 -1.05 -13.56
N GLY A 465 14.18 -1.40 -14.21
CA GLY A 465 14.14 -2.37 -15.30
C GLY A 465 13.01 -2.08 -16.27
N MET A 466 13.35 -1.92 -17.54
CA MET A 466 12.38 -1.65 -18.61
C MET A 466 12.30 -2.85 -19.56
N PRO A 467 11.10 -3.35 -19.89
CA PRO A 467 10.92 -4.55 -20.71
C PRO A 467 11.48 -4.48 -22.14
N ASN A 468 11.74 -3.27 -22.64
CA ASN A 468 12.28 -3.01 -23.96
C ASN A 468 13.79 -2.73 -23.96
N LEU A 469 14.44 -2.65 -22.80
CA LEU A 469 15.86 -2.39 -22.69
C LEU A 469 16.62 -3.69 -22.36
N HIS A 470 17.68 -3.96 -23.14
CA HIS A 470 18.44 -5.21 -23.04
C HIS A 470 19.93 -5.00 -23.13
N SER A 471 20.69 -5.86 -22.49
CA SER A 471 22.14 -5.76 -22.46
C SER A 471 22.83 -7.11 -22.38
N LYS A 472 23.77 -7.41 -23.31
CA LYS A 472 24.67 -8.58 -23.19
C LYS A 472 25.63 -8.49 -22.01
N ASN A 473 25.90 -7.27 -21.52
CA ASN A 473 26.77 -6.99 -20.38
C ASN A 473 26.03 -6.10 -19.38
N PRO A 474 25.01 -6.64 -18.68
CA PRO A 474 24.13 -5.87 -17.82
C PRO A 474 24.91 -5.23 -16.66
N LYS A 475 24.73 -3.92 -16.51
CA LYS A 475 25.41 -3.13 -15.49
C LYS A 475 24.47 -2.12 -14.84
N ARG A 476 24.83 -1.69 -13.65
CA ARG A 476 24.15 -0.65 -12.89
C ARG A 476 23.88 0.59 -13.76
N GLY A 477 22.64 1.06 -13.77
CA GLY A 477 22.19 2.28 -14.47
C GLY A 477 21.91 2.10 -15.95
N ASP A 478 21.85 0.87 -16.49
CA ASP A 478 21.48 0.64 -17.88
C ASP A 478 19.97 0.33 -18.07
N ASN A 479 19.23 0.23 -16.98
CA ASN A 479 17.80 -0.07 -16.91
C ASN A 479 17.38 -1.34 -17.68
N SER A 480 18.33 -2.21 -18.03
CA SER A 480 18.02 -3.45 -18.74
C SER A 480 17.30 -4.47 -17.85
N GLU A 481 16.40 -5.26 -18.43
CA GLU A 481 15.76 -6.38 -17.71
C GLU A 481 16.79 -7.37 -17.16
N GLU A 482 17.91 -7.57 -17.86
CA GLU A 482 18.99 -8.46 -17.44
C GLU A 482 19.68 -7.94 -16.18
N TYR A 483 19.90 -6.61 -16.03
CA TYR A 483 20.44 -6.06 -14.78
C TYR A 483 19.41 -6.09 -13.66
N HIS A 484 18.17 -5.80 -13.96
CA HIS A 484 17.04 -5.88 -13.02
C HIS A 484 16.98 -7.31 -12.43
N SER A 485 16.95 -8.32 -13.27
CA SER A 485 16.94 -9.72 -12.83
C SER A 485 18.20 -10.10 -12.03
N LYS A 486 19.39 -9.69 -12.48
CA LYS A 486 20.66 -9.96 -11.79
C LYS A 486 20.70 -9.34 -10.39
N TYR A 487 20.22 -8.11 -10.25
CA TYR A 487 20.10 -7.43 -8.96
C TYR A 487 19.21 -8.23 -8.01
N HIS A 488 18.04 -8.65 -8.47
CA HIS A 488 17.06 -9.34 -7.66
C HIS A 488 17.41 -10.80 -7.38
N GLU A 489 18.08 -11.50 -8.28
CA GLU A 489 18.68 -12.83 -7.98
C GLU A 489 19.64 -12.72 -6.78
N PHE A 490 20.49 -11.71 -6.75
CA PHE A 490 21.40 -11.48 -5.63
C PHE A 490 20.66 -11.16 -4.34
N MET A 491 19.65 -10.28 -4.38
CA MET A 491 18.93 -9.85 -3.19
C MET A 491 18.14 -10.99 -2.53
N LEU A 492 17.49 -11.85 -3.32
CA LEU A 492 16.78 -13.01 -2.81
C LEU A 492 17.72 -13.99 -2.10
N GLU A 493 18.89 -14.25 -2.65
CA GLU A 493 19.91 -15.07 -1.99
C GLU A 493 20.52 -14.36 -0.76
N CYS A 494 20.68 -13.04 -0.78
CA CYS A 494 21.11 -12.25 0.36
C CYS A 494 20.14 -12.43 1.52
N PHE A 495 18.85 -12.27 1.30
CA PHE A 495 17.84 -12.38 2.35
C PHE A 495 17.74 -13.79 2.95
N LYS A 496 17.94 -14.83 2.16
CA LYS A 496 18.06 -16.22 2.68
C LYS A 496 19.19 -16.36 3.72
N ARG A 497 20.29 -15.61 3.58
CA ARG A 497 21.40 -15.62 4.53
C ARG A 497 21.12 -14.83 5.80
N HIS A 498 20.06 -13.98 5.82
CA HIS A 498 19.69 -13.12 6.93
C HIS A 498 18.25 -13.35 7.43
N PRO A 499 17.91 -14.58 7.90
CA PRO A 499 16.54 -14.98 8.24
C PRO A 499 15.98 -14.32 9.50
N TYR A 500 16.76 -13.49 10.18
CA TYR A 500 16.35 -12.68 11.33
C TYR A 500 15.71 -11.35 10.94
N MET A 501 15.78 -10.95 9.69
CA MET A 501 15.04 -9.79 9.20
C MET A 501 13.54 -10.07 9.30
N TRP A 502 12.80 -9.15 9.97
CA TRP A 502 11.38 -9.39 10.21
C TRP A 502 10.53 -9.27 8.96
N ALA A 503 10.97 -8.48 7.96
CA ALA A 503 10.31 -8.37 6.65
C ALA A 503 11.28 -7.87 5.57
N THR A 504 10.89 -8.08 4.32
CA THR A 504 11.51 -7.48 3.14
C THR A 504 10.43 -6.96 2.20
N TYR A 505 10.50 -5.69 1.79
CA TYR A 505 9.54 -5.06 0.91
C TYR A 505 10.22 -4.62 -0.39
N TYR A 506 9.84 -5.28 -1.48
CA TYR A 506 10.29 -4.92 -2.82
C TYR A 506 9.74 -3.53 -3.20
N TRP A 507 10.59 -2.66 -3.71
CA TRP A 507 10.21 -1.37 -4.24
C TRP A 507 10.26 -1.36 -5.76
N ASN A 508 9.14 -1.42 -6.42
CA ASN A 508 7.72 -1.45 -6.02
C ASN A 508 7.03 -2.61 -6.74
N MET A 509 5.80 -2.97 -6.37
CA MET A 509 5.05 -4.00 -7.13
C MET A 509 4.80 -3.56 -8.57
N PHE A 510 4.46 -2.31 -8.76
CA PHE A 510 4.18 -1.71 -10.06
C PHE A 510 5.13 -0.54 -10.35
N ASP A 511 5.41 -0.28 -11.62
CA ASP A 511 5.91 1.03 -12.02
C ASP A 511 4.86 2.08 -11.63
N PHE A 512 5.28 3.28 -11.29
CA PHE A 512 4.40 4.34 -10.81
C PHE A 512 4.86 5.72 -11.27
N ALA A 513 3.95 6.69 -11.25
CA ALA A 513 4.24 8.04 -11.68
C ALA A 513 5.08 8.81 -10.66
N ALA A 514 6.10 9.46 -11.18
CA ALA A 514 6.98 10.37 -10.46
C ALA A 514 7.40 11.48 -11.43
N ASP A 515 6.59 12.50 -11.57
CA ASP A 515 6.67 13.49 -12.65
C ASP A 515 8.05 14.19 -12.76
N ALA A 516 8.73 14.32 -11.64
CA ALA A 516 10.09 14.88 -11.60
C ALA A 516 11.18 13.97 -12.21
N ARG A 517 10.88 12.70 -12.52
CA ARG A 517 11.88 11.76 -13.03
C ARG A 517 12.11 11.90 -14.53
N ASN A 518 13.38 12.03 -14.89
CA ASN A 518 13.86 11.88 -16.26
C ASN A 518 15.24 11.21 -16.25
N GLN A 519 15.28 9.90 -16.12
CA GLN A 519 16.52 9.13 -16.01
C GLN A 519 16.88 8.40 -17.31
N GLY A 520 16.33 8.83 -18.45
CA GLY A 520 16.60 8.29 -19.78
C GLY A 520 15.67 7.15 -20.21
N GLY A 521 14.71 6.80 -19.36
CA GLY A 521 13.58 5.92 -19.68
C GLY A 521 12.36 6.69 -20.17
N GLU A 522 11.18 6.25 -19.81
CA GLU A 522 9.93 7.01 -19.98
C GLU A 522 9.94 8.17 -18.97
N PRO A 523 9.84 9.45 -19.41
CA PRO A 523 9.78 10.58 -18.49
C PRO A 523 8.59 10.46 -17.53
N GLY A 524 8.72 11.03 -16.33
CA GLY A 524 7.66 11.01 -15.33
C GLY A 524 7.41 9.66 -14.66
N MET A 525 8.32 8.68 -14.83
CA MET A 525 8.08 7.30 -14.40
C MET A 525 9.20 6.70 -13.55
N ASN A 526 8.82 6.00 -12.49
CA ASN A 526 9.71 5.11 -11.74
C ASN A 526 9.54 3.68 -12.26
N HIS A 527 10.61 3.08 -12.81
CA HIS A 527 10.59 1.77 -13.45
C HIS A 527 11.07 0.61 -12.56
N LYS A 528 11.02 0.78 -11.25
CA LYS A 528 11.41 -0.30 -10.33
C LYS A 528 10.35 -1.39 -10.15
N GLY A 529 9.17 -1.25 -10.77
CA GLY A 529 8.09 -2.22 -10.66
C GLY A 529 8.47 -3.62 -11.14
N LEU A 530 7.85 -4.65 -10.55
CA LEU A 530 7.81 -6.00 -11.11
C LEU A 530 6.91 -6.07 -12.35
N ILE A 531 5.97 -5.14 -12.43
CA ILE A 531 4.96 -5.04 -13.50
C ILE A 531 4.93 -3.57 -13.98
N THR A 532 4.71 -3.37 -15.27
CA THR A 532 4.58 -2.04 -15.86
C THR A 532 3.40 -1.26 -15.30
N PHE A 533 3.45 0.08 -15.40
CA PHE A 533 2.46 1.00 -14.84
C PHE A 533 1.01 0.73 -15.32
N ASP A 534 0.86 0.25 -16.55
CA ASP A 534 -0.44 -0.14 -17.13
C ASP A 534 -0.91 -1.55 -16.74
N ARG A 535 -0.20 -2.24 -15.84
CA ARG A 535 -0.44 -3.63 -15.37
C ARG A 535 -0.45 -4.70 -16.47
N LYS A 536 0.08 -4.41 -17.67
CA LYS A 536 0.03 -5.35 -18.81
C LYS A 536 1.23 -6.26 -18.90
N THR A 537 2.42 -5.77 -18.56
CA THR A 537 3.66 -6.53 -18.73
C THR A 537 4.26 -6.90 -17.40
N LYS A 538 4.29 -8.20 -17.10
CA LYS A 538 5.11 -8.77 -16.03
C LYS A 538 6.55 -8.85 -16.51
N LYS A 539 7.49 -8.20 -15.81
CA LYS A 539 8.92 -8.22 -16.12
C LYS A 539 9.53 -9.57 -15.72
N ASP A 540 10.71 -9.89 -16.20
CA ASP A 540 11.38 -11.15 -15.87
C ASP A 540 11.54 -11.34 -14.36
N ALA A 541 11.84 -10.27 -13.62
CA ALA A 541 11.93 -10.31 -12.17
C ALA A 541 10.62 -10.71 -11.48
N PHE A 542 9.44 -10.47 -12.06
CA PHE A 542 8.17 -10.96 -11.51
C PHE A 542 8.19 -12.50 -11.41
N TYR A 543 8.63 -13.18 -12.46
CA TYR A 543 8.70 -14.65 -12.48
C TYR A 543 9.83 -15.19 -11.59
N LEU A 544 10.92 -14.42 -11.43
CA LEU A 544 11.94 -14.73 -10.44
C LEU A 544 11.35 -14.74 -9.02
N TYR A 545 10.64 -13.68 -8.63
CA TYR A 545 9.99 -13.61 -7.31
C TYR A 545 8.90 -14.68 -7.15
N LYS A 546 8.10 -14.92 -8.20
CA LYS A 546 7.12 -16.01 -8.22
C LYS A 546 7.76 -17.36 -7.95
N ALA A 547 8.94 -17.63 -8.52
CA ALA A 547 9.66 -18.88 -8.26
C ALA A 547 10.06 -19.05 -6.78
N TYR A 548 10.44 -17.96 -6.10
CA TYR A 548 10.82 -18.00 -4.69
C TYR A 548 9.63 -18.03 -3.74
N TRP A 549 8.59 -17.24 -4.02
CA TRP A 549 7.52 -16.94 -3.07
C TRP A 549 6.25 -17.78 -3.28
N ASN A 550 5.82 -17.98 -4.53
CA ASN A 550 4.61 -18.72 -4.82
C ASN A 550 4.85 -20.23 -4.74
N LYS A 551 4.21 -20.89 -3.78
CA LYS A 551 4.30 -22.35 -3.58
C LYS A 551 3.01 -23.08 -3.99
N LYS A 552 2.01 -22.35 -4.52
CA LYS A 552 0.71 -22.91 -4.92
C LYS A 552 0.68 -23.20 -6.42
N ASP A 553 1.14 -22.24 -7.25
CA ASP A 553 1.01 -22.30 -8.70
C ASP A 553 2.33 -22.73 -9.33
N GLU A 554 2.43 -24.00 -9.70
CA GLU A 554 3.60 -24.53 -10.42
C GLU A 554 3.74 -23.88 -11.80
N PHE A 555 4.96 -23.53 -12.19
CA PHE A 555 5.25 -22.93 -13.49
C PHE A 555 6.71 -23.12 -13.91
N VAL A 556 6.99 -22.83 -15.19
CA VAL A 556 8.32 -22.64 -15.75
C VAL A 556 8.31 -21.40 -16.65
N TYR A 557 9.38 -20.62 -16.64
CA TYR A 557 9.49 -19.37 -17.40
C TYR A 557 10.91 -19.18 -17.95
N LEU A 558 11.01 -18.92 -19.25
CA LEU A 558 12.25 -18.49 -19.92
C LEU A 558 12.46 -16.99 -19.70
N ALA A 559 13.50 -16.62 -18.95
CA ALA A 559 13.88 -15.22 -18.80
C ALA A 559 14.61 -14.71 -20.05
N GLY A 560 14.49 -13.40 -20.30
CA GLY A 560 15.12 -12.75 -21.45
C GLY A 560 14.43 -13.02 -22.79
N LYS A 561 13.16 -13.45 -22.79
CA LYS A 561 12.39 -13.67 -24.04
C LYS A 561 12.27 -12.43 -24.91
N ARG A 562 12.18 -11.25 -24.31
CA ARG A 562 12.05 -9.96 -25.00
C ARG A 562 13.37 -9.50 -25.63
N TYR A 563 14.51 -10.02 -25.16
CA TYR A 563 15.80 -9.82 -25.79
C TYR A 563 15.96 -10.77 -26.99
N GLU A 564 15.23 -10.49 -28.06
CA GLU A 564 15.14 -11.38 -29.23
C GLU A 564 16.43 -11.39 -30.08
N TYR A 565 17.07 -10.23 -30.28
CA TYR A 565 18.22 -10.06 -31.17
C TYR A 565 19.51 -9.90 -30.39
N ARG A 566 20.35 -10.93 -30.37
CA ARG A 566 21.56 -11.01 -29.54
C ARG A 566 22.84 -11.10 -30.37
N SER A 567 23.85 -10.33 -29.99
CA SER A 567 25.12 -10.30 -30.73
C SER A 567 26.19 -11.24 -30.18
N ALA A 568 26.05 -11.75 -28.95
CA ALA A 568 27.03 -12.65 -28.35
C ALA A 568 26.75 -14.11 -28.75
N GLU A 569 27.75 -14.81 -29.30
CA GLU A 569 27.63 -16.16 -29.76
C GLU A 569 27.31 -17.17 -28.64
N LYS A 570 28.01 -17.04 -27.50
CA LYS A 570 27.73 -17.86 -26.30
C LYS A 570 26.73 -17.13 -25.41
N GLN A 571 25.69 -17.85 -25.02
CA GLN A 571 24.62 -17.33 -24.18
C GLN A 571 24.37 -18.23 -22.97
N VAL A 572 24.04 -17.59 -21.86
CA VAL A 572 23.46 -18.23 -20.68
C VAL A 572 21.96 -18.04 -20.74
N ILE A 573 21.20 -19.10 -20.91
CA ILE A 573 19.73 -19.07 -20.86
C ILE A 573 19.31 -19.30 -19.42
N THR A 574 18.61 -18.34 -18.86
CA THR A 574 18.10 -18.38 -17.50
C THR A 574 16.63 -18.80 -17.51
N VAL A 575 16.28 -19.70 -16.60
CA VAL A 575 14.91 -20.21 -16.43
C VAL A 575 14.52 -20.05 -14.97
N TYR A 576 13.34 -19.54 -14.74
CA TYR A 576 12.73 -19.43 -13.41
C TYR A 576 11.61 -20.46 -13.25
N SER A 577 11.62 -21.20 -12.14
CA SER A 577 10.61 -22.20 -11.83
C SER A 577 10.56 -22.49 -10.34
N ASN A 578 9.39 -22.77 -9.81
CA ASN A 578 9.22 -23.31 -8.46
C ASN A 578 9.19 -24.85 -8.42
N LEU A 579 9.43 -25.49 -9.57
CA LEU A 579 9.69 -26.93 -9.69
C LEU A 579 11.19 -27.22 -9.59
N ASN A 580 11.56 -28.40 -9.11
CA ASN A 580 12.93 -28.72 -8.78
C ASN A 580 13.74 -29.40 -9.92
N GLU A 581 13.13 -29.62 -11.08
CA GLU A 581 13.78 -30.18 -12.27
C GLU A 581 13.31 -29.47 -13.54
N VAL A 582 14.26 -28.99 -14.34
CA VAL A 582 14.01 -28.23 -15.57
C VAL A 582 14.88 -28.77 -16.70
N SER A 583 14.28 -28.98 -17.88
CA SER A 583 14.97 -29.40 -19.12
C SER A 583 14.89 -28.25 -20.14
N LEU A 584 16.03 -27.92 -20.77
CA LEU A 584 16.10 -26.97 -21.89
C LEU A 584 16.32 -27.73 -23.20
N TYR A 585 15.56 -27.36 -24.22
CA TYR A 585 15.73 -27.78 -25.62
C TYR A 585 16.12 -26.59 -26.48
N HIS A 586 17.07 -26.75 -27.36
CA HIS A 586 17.52 -25.81 -28.36
C HIS A 586 17.39 -26.42 -29.76
N ASN A 587 16.59 -25.80 -30.62
CA ASN A 587 16.24 -26.29 -31.95
C ASN A 587 15.75 -27.74 -31.95
N GLY A 588 14.97 -28.14 -30.95
CA GLY A 588 14.42 -29.46 -30.74
C GLY A 588 15.41 -30.49 -30.11
N VAL A 589 16.66 -30.11 -29.89
CA VAL A 589 17.68 -30.98 -29.26
C VAL A 589 17.77 -30.63 -27.75
N LEU A 590 17.79 -31.69 -26.92
CA LEU A 590 17.96 -31.52 -25.48
C LEU A 590 19.39 -31.00 -25.19
N VAL A 591 19.45 -29.78 -24.59
CA VAL A 591 20.70 -29.20 -24.07
C VAL A 591 21.10 -29.86 -22.75
N GLY A 592 20.12 -30.10 -21.89
CA GLY A 592 20.33 -30.78 -20.62
C GLY A 592 19.13 -30.67 -19.69
N THR A 593 19.19 -31.46 -18.61
CA THR A 593 18.23 -31.38 -17.49
C THR A 593 19.00 -31.00 -16.23
N LYS A 594 18.49 -30.00 -15.49
CA LYS A 594 19.08 -29.56 -14.24
C LYS A 594 18.12 -29.74 -13.09
N LYS A 595 18.66 -30.18 -11.96
CA LYS A 595 17.95 -30.19 -10.66
C LYS A 595 18.45 -29.04 -9.81
N GLY A 596 17.54 -28.40 -9.09
CA GLY A 596 17.85 -27.24 -8.26
C GLY A 596 16.60 -26.55 -7.76
N GLU A 597 16.71 -25.30 -7.40
CA GLU A 597 15.62 -24.46 -6.92
C GLU A 597 15.61 -23.11 -7.64
N ASN A 598 14.46 -22.64 -8.00
CA ASN A 598 14.11 -21.29 -8.42
C ASN A 598 14.80 -20.79 -9.69
N VAL A 599 16.13 -20.94 -9.83
CA VAL A 599 16.92 -20.38 -10.93
C VAL A 599 17.80 -21.45 -11.59
N PHE A 600 17.56 -21.70 -12.87
CA PHE A 600 18.30 -22.69 -13.67
C PHE A 600 19.00 -21.99 -14.82
N LYS A 601 20.30 -22.25 -15.04
CA LYS A 601 21.11 -21.59 -16.06
C LYS A 601 21.73 -22.62 -16.99
N PHE A 602 21.56 -22.45 -18.30
CA PHE A 602 22.05 -23.34 -19.33
C PHE A 602 22.92 -22.58 -20.33
N ASP A 603 24.09 -23.13 -20.67
CA ASP A 603 24.95 -22.56 -21.67
C ASP A 603 24.56 -23.10 -23.05
N ILE A 604 24.43 -22.20 -24.03
CA ILE A 604 24.21 -22.55 -25.44
C ILE A 604 25.11 -21.72 -26.35
N THR A 605 25.30 -22.22 -27.58
CA THR A 605 25.91 -21.49 -28.68
C THR A 605 24.81 -21.10 -29.67
N LEU A 606 24.67 -19.82 -30.01
CA LEU A 606 23.63 -19.36 -30.92
C LEU A 606 23.92 -19.72 -32.37
N GLU A 607 22.92 -20.27 -33.03
CA GLU A 607 22.75 -20.32 -34.46
C GLU A 607 22.08 -19.08 -34.98
N ASP A 608 21.81 -18.94 -36.28
CA ASP A 608 21.13 -17.75 -36.84
C ASP A 608 19.72 -17.59 -36.26
N GLU A 609 18.96 -18.70 -36.18
CA GLU A 609 17.64 -18.78 -35.51
C GLU A 609 17.70 -19.85 -34.41
N ASN A 610 17.20 -19.50 -33.21
CA ASN A 610 17.26 -20.36 -32.05
C ASN A 610 15.88 -20.51 -31.41
N LYS A 611 15.27 -21.68 -31.58
CA LYS A 611 14.03 -22.06 -30.91
C LYS A 611 14.35 -22.66 -29.57
N LEU A 612 14.00 -21.95 -28.48
CA LEU A 612 14.20 -22.40 -27.12
C LEU A 612 12.88 -22.90 -26.56
N GLU A 613 12.90 -24.08 -25.96
CA GLU A 613 11.78 -24.65 -25.22
C GLU A 613 12.28 -25.16 -23.87
N VAL A 614 11.55 -24.82 -22.80
CA VAL A 614 11.83 -25.38 -21.47
C VAL A 614 10.64 -26.19 -20.99
N LYS A 615 10.95 -27.26 -20.24
CA LYS A 615 9.97 -28.14 -19.62
C LYS A 615 10.28 -28.38 -18.16
N ALA A 616 9.24 -28.28 -17.32
CA ALA A 616 9.29 -28.65 -15.91
C ALA A 616 7.97 -29.33 -15.54
N GLY A 617 8.00 -30.61 -15.20
CA GLY A 617 6.79 -31.40 -15.03
C GLY A 617 5.89 -31.35 -16.29
N LYS A 618 4.65 -30.87 -16.13
CA LYS A 618 3.70 -30.69 -17.24
C LYS A 618 3.74 -29.28 -17.87
N TYR A 619 4.54 -28.39 -17.32
CA TYR A 619 4.59 -26.98 -17.73
C TYR A 619 5.68 -26.78 -18.79
N THR A 620 5.40 -25.92 -19.76
CA THR A 620 6.32 -25.57 -20.84
C THR A 620 6.32 -24.07 -21.08
N ASP A 621 7.44 -23.53 -21.51
CA ASP A 621 7.55 -22.17 -22.02
C ASP A 621 8.53 -22.14 -23.20
N SER A 622 8.38 -21.20 -24.14
CA SER A 622 9.21 -21.17 -25.33
C SER A 622 9.39 -19.75 -25.88
N CYS A 623 10.47 -19.56 -26.61
CA CYS A 623 10.70 -18.34 -27.39
C CYS A 623 11.60 -18.63 -28.59
N VAL A 624 11.70 -17.66 -29.49
CA VAL A 624 12.67 -17.66 -30.60
C VAL A 624 13.59 -16.45 -30.40
N ILE A 625 14.89 -16.67 -30.49
CA ILE A 625 15.90 -15.61 -30.46
C ILE A 625 16.80 -15.71 -31.70
N TYR A 626 17.34 -14.60 -32.14
CA TYR A 626 18.14 -14.49 -33.37
C TYR A 626 19.55 -14.00 -33.07
N LYS A 627 20.54 -14.65 -33.66
CA LYS A 627 21.91 -14.16 -33.67
C LYS A 627 22.04 -13.03 -34.67
N VAL A 628 22.60 -11.93 -34.26
CA VAL A 628 22.81 -10.74 -35.09
C VAL A 628 24.24 -10.24 -34.96
N VAL A 629 24.75 -9.54 -35.96
CA VAL A 629 26.07 -8.88 -35.88
C VAL A 629 26.00 -7.69 -34.95
N GLN A 630 24.91 -6.90 -35.02
CA GLN A 630 24.69 -5.73 -34.21
C GLN A 630 23.28 -5.78 -33.60
N GLU A 631 23.18 -5.55 -32.29
CA GLU A 631 21.93 -5.48 -31.56
C GLU A 631 21.16 -4.23 -31.94
N LYS A 632 19.84 -4.26 -31.73
CA LYS A 632 18.95 -3.13 -31.96
C LYS A 632 19.38 -1.91 -31.11
N PRO A 633 19.54 -0.71 -31.71
CA PRO A 633 19.88 0.51 -30.94
C PRO A 633 18.87 0.82 -29.83
N GLU A 634 17.58 0.56 -30.04
CA GLU A 634 16.49 0.79 -29.11
C GLU A 634 16.54 -0.07 -27.83
N TYR A 635 17.42 -1.08 -27.78
CA TYR A 635 17.72 -1.81 -26.55
C TYR A 635 18.53 -1.00 -25.53
N ARG A 636 19.07 0.13 -25.96
CA ARG A 636 19.91 0.99 -25.11
C ARG A 636 19.11 2.11 -24.51
N LEU A 637 19.35 2.36 -23.21
CA LEU A 637 18.77 3.50 -22.53
C LEU A 637 19.15 4.80 -23.26
N ALA A 638 18.15 5.64 -23.56
CA ALA A 638 18.39 6.99 -24.01
C ALA A 638 19.08 7.82 -22.92
N LYS A 639 19.83 8.84 -23.30
CA LYS A 639 20.46 9.73 -22.32
C LYS A 639 19.39 10.58 -21.65
N GLY A 640 19.23 10.43 -20.36
CA GLY A 640 18.34 11.26 -19.54
C GLY A 640 18.96 12.63 -19.22
N ASP A 641 18.11 13.60 -18.93
CA ASP A 641 18.52 14.97 -18.67
C ASP A 641 18.90 15.20 -17.20
N SER A 642 18.39 14.42 -16.28
CA SER A 642 18.75 14.52 -14.87
C SER A 642 18.55 13.22 -14.10
N SER A 643 19.33 13.09 -13.03
CA SER A 643 19.09 12.09 -11.98
C SER A 643 18.24 12.66 -10.84
N ASN A 644 17.78 13.90 -10.96
CA ASN A 644 17.01 14.56 -9.91
C ASN A 644 15.55 14.12 -9.96
N TRP A 645 15.12 13.51 -8.89
CA TRP A 645 13.77 13.06 -8.63
C TRP A 645 13.19 13.73 -7.35
N MET A 646 13.89 14.75 -6.82
CA MET A 646 13.48 15.58 -5.68
C MET A 646 13.59 17.06 -5.99
#